data_7d2cf9c2d1ac589596dce51ac124bde7
#
_entry.id   7d2cf9c2d1ac589596dce51ac124bde7
#
_cell.length_a   1.000
_cell.length_b   1.000
_cell.length_c   1.000
_cell.angle_alpha   90.00
_cell.angle_beta   90.00
_cell.angle_gamma   90.00
#
_symmetry.space_group_name_H-M   'P 1'
#
loop_
_entity.id
_entity.type
_entity.pdbx_description
1 polymer ?
#
loop_
_entity_poly.entity_id
_entity_poly.type
_entity_poly.pdbx_seq_one_letter_code
_entity_poly.pdbx_strand_id
1 'polypeptide(L)'
;MKRIIPFLAVIILGSCSIEKSMNNAEFDAVINKLGSNPSKNSVDENIMVGDAYRQSNRIVESIPFYQAALKAGTPDEIVNLYVAQGLKVEQRYDEAKDVLSGYLPRAKSEKVQELAQRELDNLNKIDALEKDSSYYRVKNLADINTPQAEYSPVYSNQFLYFTTNRDGGKIYRTTGTPFTDIYRVATRGANVNLSTLNALDPIINHLDTNEGSVAISPDGTSMIFAKGNDGKANGYSEVNLFFTRYRNGQWSTPVPLSINEAESWDSTPAFSPDGTSLYFSSTRPGGYGGADLYVAKVNRRGRWVDVRNLGPEINTAGDEVFPFVSEDGSLYFSSDGHPGFGKLDLFQAIREGGHITINNLGKPMNSSADDFSLFQYNLTRGFFSSNRRGGSGDDDIYTFVNGDPDLRIVNYFLTGVTVTTDDAGQEIILPNTKVSLSADNGDVLDEAFTSGDGRFNFRVFPEEHYDLISEKTDYFTVRKDFSTIGKSVDKTTLTEEVTNITFETKIMMDPIVLEKAIVLENIYYDLDKANIRSDAAVVLDSLVQIMNDNPEIYIELGSHTDARQTDEYNLNLSWRRARSAVSYMINNGIESERITAKGYGESQLLIKNAQTEEQHQKNRRTEFKVLRYNPRERNDDTPPDESVDEYDRFFQDNTEGNG
;
A
#
# COMPACT_ATOMS: atom_id res chain seq x y z
N MET A 1 -29.87 56.51 -59.25
CA MET A 1 -28.65 55.75 -58.95
C MET A 1 -28.11 56.13 -57.58
N LYS A 2 -28.45 55.43 -56.56
CA LYS A 2 -27.89 55.63 -55.22
C LYS A 2 -27.61 54.26 -54.60
N ARG A 3 -26.31 53.95 -54.47
CA ARG A 3 -25.60 53.24 -53.47
C ARG A 3 -26.39 52.16 -52.65
N ILE A 4 -26.31 50.96 -53.09
CA ILE A 4 -26.46 49.77 -52.27
C ILE A 4 -25.18 48.95 -52.49
N ILE A 5 -24.21 49.08 -51.63
CA ILE A 5 -23.12 48.14 -51.30
C ILE A 5 -22.34 48.83 -50.17
N PRO A 6 -22.62 48.44 -48.85
CA PRO A 6 -21.54 47.96 -47.99
C PRO A 6 -21.97 46.88 -47.01
N PHE A 7 -23.16 46.28 -47.12
CA PHE A 7 -23.55 45.24 -46.09
C PHE A 7 -22.97 43.86 -46.33
N LEU A 8 -22.72 43.48 -47.60
CA LEU A 8 -22.13 42.15 -47.89
C LEU A 8 -20.62 42.05 -47.57
N ALA A 9 -19.89 43.19 -47.76
CA ALA A 9 -18.45 43.20 -47.48
C ALA A 9 -18.11 43.14 -45.98
N VAL A 10 -18.99 43.67 -45.11
CA VAL A 10 -18.79 43.62 -43.65
C VAL A 10 -19.02 42.22 -43.07
N ILE A 11 -19.98 41.49 -43.65
CA ILE A 11 -20.26 40.08 -43.21
C ILE A 11 -19.11 39.17 -43.62
N ILE A 12 -18.56 39.28 -44.81
CA ILE A 12 -17.44 38.46 -45.30
C ILE A 12 -16.15 38.75 -44.53
N LEU A 13 -15.88 40.01 -44.20
CA LEU A 13 -14.71 40.40 -43.40
C LEU A 13 -14.86 39.97 -41.92
N GLY A 14 -16.09 39.90 -41.41
CA GLY A 14 -16.41 39.44 -40.07
C GLY A 14 -16.18 37.92 -39.88
N SER A 15 -16.66 37.10 -40.82
CA SER A 15 -16.48 35.66 -40.85
C SER A 15 -15.00 35.25 -40.92
N CYS A 16 -14.26 35.86 -41.86
CA CYS A 16 -12.83 35.58 -42.03
C CYS A 16 -11.98 35.89 -40.76
N SER A 17 -12.41 36.86 -39.93
CA SER A 17 -11.71 37.19 -38.67
C SER A 17 -12.01 36.19 -37.56
N ILE A 18 -13.21 35.57 -37.53
CA ILE A 18 -13.59 34.57 -36.50
C ILE A 18 -12.95 33.22 -36.80
N GLU A 19 -13.00 32.77 -38.07
CA GLU A 19 -12.29 31.58 -38.51
C GLU A 19 -10.78 31.66 -38.22
N LYS A 20 -10.19 32.87 -38.40
CA LYS A 20 -8.80 33.07 -38.00
C LYS A 20 -8.58 32.94 -36.50
N SER A 21 -9.50 33.44 -35.67
CA SER A 21 -9.40 33.24 -34.20
C SER A 21 -9.52 31.77 -33.81
N MET A 22 -10.45 31.00 -34.41
CA MET A 22 -10.52 29.55 -34.22
C MET A 22 -9.22 28.85 -34.60
N ASN A 23 -8.69 29.13 -35.79
CA ASN A 23 -7.44 28.54 -36.28
C ASN A 23 -6.21 28.92 -35.42
N ASN A 24 -6.28 30.03 -34.72
CA ASN A 24 -5.26 30.49 -33.79
C ASN A 24 -5.53 29.99 -32.35
N ALA A 25 -6.55 29.17 -32.12
CA ALA A 25 -7.01 28.72 -30.80
C ALA A 25 -7.33 29.88 -29.82
N GLU A 26 -7.80 31.03 -30.36
CA GLU A 26 -8.28 32.19 -29.58
C GLU A 26 -9.78 32.00 -29.26
N PHE A 27 -10.11 30.95 -28.48
CA PHE A 27 -11.49 30.49 -28.27
C PHE A 27 -12.37 31.53 -27.59
N ASP A 28 -11.86 32.26 -26.61
CA ASP A 28 -12.59 33.34 -25.94
C ASP A 28 -13.00 34.46 -26.90
N ALA A 29 -12.19 34.77 -27.91
CA ALA A 29 -12.54 35.76 -28.91
C ALA A 29 -13.75 35.31 -29.75
N VAL A 30 -13.86 34.03 -30.07
CA VAL A 30 -15.00 33.44 -30.78
C VAL A 30 -16.25 33.47 -29.89
N ILE A 31 -16.14 33.04 -28.65
CA ILE A 31 -17.23 32.98 -27.67
C ILE A 31 -17.77 34.37 -27.38
N ASN A 32 -16.91 35.35 -27.11
CA ASN A 32 -17.31 36.74 -26.86
C ASN A 32 -18.07 37.37 -28.03
N LYS A 33 -17.77 36.94 -29.26
CA LYS A 33 -18.38 37.50 -30.46
C LYS A 33 -19.70 36.81 -30.84
N LEU A 34 -19.79 35.50 -30.73
CA LEU A 34 -20.92 34.70 -31.22
C LEU A 34 -21.68 33.94 -30.10
N GLY A 35 -21.12 33.84 -28.91
CA GLY A 35 -21.64 33.01 -27.82
C GLY A 35 -22.86 33.57 -27.09
N SER A 36 -23.42 34.74 -27.53
CA SER A 36 -24.51 35.39 -26.80
C SER A 36 -25.88 34.70 -26.99
N ASN A 37 -26.16 34.13 -28.17
CA ASN A 37 -27.45 33.52 -28.46
C ASN A 37 -27.38 32.53 -29.64
N PRO A 38 -27.53 31.22 -29.40
CA PRO A 38 -27.46 30.21 -30.46
C PRO A 38 -28.52 30.37 -31.57
N SER A 39 -29.69 30.93 -31.25
CA SER A 39 -30.77 31.11 -32.24
C SER A 39 -30.51 32.21 -33.29
N LYS A 40 -29.50 33.05 -33.08
CA LYS A 40 -29.09 34.08 -34.01
C LYS A 40 -27.94 33.67 -34.93
N ASN A 41 -27.29 32.59 -34.64
CA ASN A 41 -26.15 32.08 -35.37
C ASN A 41 -26.59 31.18 -36.54
N SER A 42 -25.80 31.13 -37.59
CA SER A 42 -25.89 30.09 -38.62
C SER A 42 -25.51 28.71 -38.03
N VAL A 43 -25.72 27.64 -38.79
CA VAL A 43 -25.31 26.27 -38.41
C VAL A 43 -23.81 26.23 -38.13
N ASP A 44 -22.99 26.75 -39.05
CA ASP A 44 -21.52 26.72 -38.95
C ASP A 44 -21.01 27.57 -37.75
N GLU A 45 -21.64 28.75 -37.52
CA GLU A 45 -21.31 29.57 -36.35
C GLU A 45 -21.66 28.87 -35.05
N ASN A 46 -22.77 28.15 -34.97
CA ASN A 46 -23.11 27.37 -33.78
C ASN A 46 -22.12 26.21 -33.53
N ILE A 47 -21.69 25.52 -34.59
CA ILE A 47 -20.64 24.48 -34.46
C ILE A 47 -19.34 25.13 -33.97
N MET A 48 -18.93 26.25 -34.57
CA MET A 48 -17.71 26.98 -34.21
C MET A 48 -17.71 27.44 -32.75
N VAL A 49 -18.83 27.95 -32.23
CA VAL A 49 -18.96 28.33 -30.82
C VAL A 49 -18.97 27.08 -29.91
N GLY A 50 -19.68 26.04 -30.30
CA GLY A 50 -19.68 24.77 -29.59
C GLY A 50 -18.26 24.20 -29.48
N ASP A 51 -17.51 24.21 -30.58
CA ASP A 51 -16.11 23.77 -30.62
C ASP A 51 -15.20 24.66 -29.76
N ALA A 52 -15.39 25.96 -29.76
CA ALA A 52 -14.62 26.89 -28.94
C ALA A 52 -14.84 26.62 -27.43
N TYR A 53 -16.08 26.39 -27.01
CA TYR A 53 -16.40 25.99 -25.65
C TYR A 53 -15.78 24.64 -25.30
N ARG A 54 -15.97 23.62 -26.15
CA ARG A 54 -15.47 22.26 -25.91
C ARG A 54 -13.94 22.22 -25.85
N GLN A 55 -13.25 22.89 -26.78
CA GLN A 55 -11.77 22.91 -26.83
C GLN A 55 -11.15 23.78 -25.73
N SER A 56 -11.93 24.63 -25.06
CA SER A 56 -11.52 25.37 -23.86
C SER A 56 -12.05 24.74 -22.56
N ASN A 57 -12.39 23.45 -22.58
CA ASN A 57 -12.90 22.64 -21.47
C ASN A 57 -14.22 23.11 -20.84
N ARG A 58 -15.01 23.92 -21.53
CA ARG A 58 -16.34 24.42 -21.13
C ARG A 58 -17.44 23.60 -21.81
N ILE A 59 -17.46 22.29 -21.56
CA ILE A 59 -18.27 21.32 -22.31
C ILE A 59 -19.76 21.56 -22.13
N VAL A 60 -20.21 21.89 -20.92
CA VAL A 60 -21.63 22.13 -20.60
C VAL A 60 -22.16 23.34 -21.41
N GLU A 61 -21.40 24.42 -21.52
CA GLU A 61 -21.73 25.60 -22.26
C GLU A 61 -21.82 25.37 -23.77
N SER A 62 -21.18 24.33 -24.30
CA SER A 62 -21.26 23.97 -25.72
C SER A 62 -22.62 23.40 -26.12
N ILE A 63 -23.36 22.76 -25.18
CA ILE A 63 -24.61 22.02 -25.43
C ILE A 63 -25.64 22.82 -26.20
N PRO A 64 -26.05 24.04 -25.80
CA PRO A 64 -27.10 24.78 -26.48
C PRO A 64 -26.74 25.14 -27.92
N PHE A 65 -25.45 25.33 -28.24
CA PHE A 65 -24.97 25.65 -29.58
C PHE A 65 -24.99 24.41 -30.47
N TYR A 66 -24.48 23.30 -30.02
CA TYR A 66 -24.55 22.01 -30.72
C TYR A 66 -26.00 21.54 -30.93
N GLN A 67 -26.88 21.69 -29.94
CA GLN A 67 -28.30 21.39 -30.08
C GLN A 67 -28.98 22.28 -31.12
N ALA A 68 -28.62 23.55 -31.18
CA ALA A 68 -29.13 24.47 -32.22
C ALA A 68 -28.65 24.06 -33.62
N ALA A 69 -27.40 23.64 -33.76
CA ALA A 69 -26.87 23.11 -35.01
C ALA A 69 -27.59 21.83 -35.47
N LEU A 70 -27.82 20.88 -34.55
CA LEU A 70 -28.58 19.64 -34.81
C LEU A 70 -30.02 19.94 -35.23
N LYS A 71 -30.69 20.86 -34.54
CA LYS A 71 -32.06 21.27 -34.86
C LYS A 71 -32.16 21.93 -36.24
N ALA A 72 -31.12 22.67 -36.66
CA ALA A 72 -31.04 23.28 -37.98
C ALA A 72 -30.57 22.31 -39.08
N GLY A 73 -30.28 21.07 -38.76
CA GLY A 73 -29.95 20.00 -39.72
C GLY A 73 -28.50 20.01 -40.20
N THR A 74 -27.55 20.20 -39.28
CA THR A 74 -26.12 20.11 -39.61
C THR A 74 -25.78 18.77 -40.29
N PRO A 75 -24.91 18.76 -41.30
CA PRO A 75 -24.37 17.56 -41.90
C PRO A 75 -23.27 16.90 -41.03
N ASP A 76 -22.73 17.62 -40.03
CA ASP A 76 -21.66 17.13 -39.18
C ASP A 76 -22.20 16.19 -38.12
N GLU A 77 -21.96 14.88 -38.31
CA GLU A 77 -22.49 13.82 -37.48
C GLU A 77 -21.88 13.76 -36.08
N ILE A 78 -20.61 14.24 -35.91
CA ILE A 78 -19.90 14.21 -34.63
C ILE A 78 -20.59 15.08 -33.57
N VAL A 79 -21.38 16.06 -33.96
CA VAL A 79 -22.13 16.94 -33.08
C VAL A 79 -23.09 16.15 -32.17
N ASN A 80 -23.62 15.00 -32.64
CA ASN A 80 -24.46 14.12 -31.80
C ASN A 80 -23.67 13.57 -30.60
N LEU A 81 -22.43 13.14 -30.83
CA LEU A 81 -21.54 12.67 -29.79
C LEU A 81 -21.20 13.80 -28.78
N TYR A 82 -20.88 14.98 -29.28
CA TYR A 82 -20.54 16.13 -28.42
C TYR A 82 -21.73 16.59 -27.54
N VAL A 83 -22.96 16.54 -28.06
CA VAL A 83 -24.15 16.80 -27.23
C VAL A 83 -24.32 15.72 -26.17
N ALA A 84 -24.14 14.45 -26.50
CA ALA A 84 -24.25 13.37 -25.53
C ALA A 84 -23.18 13.45 -24.43
N GLN A 85 -21.94 13.76 -24.77
CA GLN A 85 -20.87 14.00 -23.80
C GLN A 85 -21.18 15.17 -22.86
N GLY A 86 -21.68 16.29 -23.40
CA GLY A 86 -22.11 17.41 -22.58
C GLY A 86 -23.26 17.06 -21.62
N LEU A 87 -24.26 16.33 -22.11
CA LEU A 87 -25.38 15.84 -21.28
C LEU A 87 -24.91 14.87 -20.18
N LYS A 88 -23.92 14.03 -20.47
CA LYS A 88 -23.29 13.13 -19.50
C LYS A 88 -22.68 13.92 -18.33
N VAL A 89 -21.91 14.97 -18.62
CA VAL A 89 -21.32 15.87 -17.60
C VAL A 89 -22.41 16.54 -16.75
N GLU A 90 -23.57 16.86 -17.34
CA GLU A 90 -24.74 17.36 -16.60
C GLU A 90 -25.52 16.27 -15.84
N GLN A 91 -25.07 15.00 -15.85
CA GLN A 91 -25.76 13.83 -15.27
C GLN A 91 -27.15 13.55 -15.92
N ARG A 92 -27.36 14.04 -17.14
CA ARG A 92 -28.57 13.80 -17.95
C ARG A 92 -28.38 12.55 -18.81
N TYR A 93 -28.06 11.43 -18.15
CA TYR A 93 -27.63 10.19 -18.80
C TYR A 93 -28.69 9.64 -19.76
N ASP A 94 -29.96 9.67 -19.40
CA ASP A 94 -31.04 9.16 -20.25
C ASP A 94 -31.16 10.00 -21.54
N GLU A 95 -31.06 11.32 -21.42
CA GLU A 95 -31.09 12.19 -22.61
C GLU A 95 -29.86 11.98 -23.50
N ALA A 96 -28.69 11.73 -22.92
CA ALA A 96 -27.49 11.38 -23.66
C ALA A 96 -27.67 10.06 -24.43
N LYS A 97 -28.23 9.03 -23.77
CA LYS A 97 -28.59 7.74 -24.39
C LYS A 97 -29.59 7.93 -25.54
N ASP A 98 -30.61 8.76 -25.35
CA ASP A 98 -31.63 9.06 -26.39
C ASP A 98 -31.01 9.72 -27.63
N VAL A 99 -30.10 10.68 -27.42
CA VAL A 99 -29.39 11.35 -28.54
C VAL A 99 -28.60 10.34 -29.36
N LEU A 100 -27.80 9.49 -28.71
CA LEU A 100 -26.97 8.50 -29.39
C LEU A 100 -27.80 7.37 -30.04
N SER A 101 -28.79 6.83 -29.33
CA SER A 101 -29.70 5.83 -29.86
C SER A 101 -30.50 6.31 -31.05
N GLY A 102 -30.89 7.59 -31.05
CA GLY A 102 -31.57 8.23 -32.19
C GLY A 102 -30.64 8.51 -33.37
N TYR A 103 -29.34 8.69 -33.13
CA TYR A 103 -28.34 8.93 -34.19
C TYR A 103 -27.89 7.63 -34.87
N LEU A 104 -27.50 6.60 -34.09
CA LEU A 104 -26.82 5.38 -34.56
C LEU A 104 -27.49 4.70 -35.77
N PRO A 105 -28.85 4.55 -35.85
CA PRO A 105 -29.49 3.90 -37.00
C PRO A 105 -29.35 4.66 -38.35
N ARG A 106 -28.95 5.94 -38.29
CA ARG A 106 -28.82 6.84 -39.47
C ARG A 106 -27.39 7.31 -39.69
N ALA A 107 -26.43 6.81 -38.92
CA ALA A 107 -25.02 7.15 -39.05
C ALA A 107 -24.49 6.79 -40.46
N LYS A 108 -23.69 7.68 -41.03
CA LYS A 108 -23.03 7.51 -42.34
C LYS A 108 -21.52 7.40 -42.20
N SER A 109 -20.97 8.05 -41.18
CA SER A 109 -19.54 8.00 -40.87
C SER A 109 -19.28 6.81 -39.94
N GLU A 110 -18.58 5.77 -40.42
CA GLU A 110 -18.20 4.60 -39.67
C GLU A 110 -17.44 4.99 -38.40
N LYS A 111 -16.46 5.90 -38.50
CA LYS A 111 -15.68 6.39 -37.35
C LYS A 111 -16.55 7.05 -36.27
N VAL A 112 -17.50 7.91 -36.67
CA VAL A 112 -18.41 8.58 -35.71
C VAL A 112 -19.37 7.59 -35.10
N GLN A 113 -19.84 6.60 -35.90
CA GLN A 113 -20.69 5.51 -35.43
C GLN A 113 -20.00 4.68 -34.34
N GLU A 114 -18.74 4.28 -34.54
CA GLU A 114 -17.95 3.54 -33.54
C GLU A 114 -17.79 4.32 -32.24
N LEU A 115 -17.45 5.61 -32.32
CA LEU A 115 -17.31 6.49 -31.16
C LEU A 115 -18.65 6.65 -30.41
N ALA A 116 -19.75 6.86 -31.14
CA ALA A 116 -21.09 7.02 -30.57
C ALA A 116 -21.59 5.72 -29.92
N GLN A 117 -21.32 4.55 -30.54
CA GLN A 117 -21.68 3.26 -29.97
C GLN A 117 -20.91 3.00 -28.67
N ARG A 118 -19.61 3.26 -28.67
CA ARG A 118 -18.78 3.11 -27.47
C ARG A 118 -19.29 4.00 -26.32
N GLU A 119 -19.62 5.27 -26.60
CA GLU A 119 -20.15 6.18 -25.58
C GLU A 119 -21.52 5.69 -25.07
N LEU A 120 -22.38 5.17 -25.93
CA LEU A 120 -23.65 4.56 -25.51
C LEU A 120 -23.44 3.34 -24.63
N ASP A 121 -22.48 2.47 -24.98
CA ASP A 121 -22.12 1.30 -24.19
C ASP A 121 -21.56 1.71 -22.81
N ASN A 122 -20.77 2.77 -22.75
CA ASN A 122 -20.27 3.35 -21.49
C ASN A 122 -21.41 3.91 -20.62
N LEU A 123 -22.32 4.69 -21.22
CA LEU A 123 -23.50 5.22 -20.53
C LEU A 123 -24.39 4.10 -19.95
N ASN A 124 -24.49 2.95 -20.61
CA ASN A 124 -25.26 1.80 -20.14
C ASN A 124 -24.64 1.10 -18.92
N LYS A 125 -23.35 1.35 -18.62
CA LYS A 125 -22.67 0.79 -17.45
C LYS A 125 -22.76 1.66 -16.19
N ILE A 126 -23.21 2.92 -16.32
CA ILE A 126 -23.27 3.88 -15.21
C ILE A 126 -24.09 3.34 -14.03
N ASP A 127 -25.25 2.75 -14.29
CA ASP A 127 -26.12 2.19 -13.23
C ASP A 127 -25.44 1.06 -12.44
N ALA A 128 -24.52 0.33 -13.04
CA ALA A 128 -23.71 -0.69 -12.36
C ALA A 128 -22.62 -0.03 -11.52
N LEU A 129 -21.89 0.95 -12.09
CA LEU A 129 -20.86 1.71 -11.38
C LEU A 129 -21.41 2.46 -10.15
N GLU A 130 -22.66 2.95 -10.19
CA GLU A 130 -23.30 3.61 -9.06
C GLU A 130 -23.65 2.68 -7.89
N LYS A 131 -23.77 1.38 -8.15
CA LYS A 131 -24.08 0.36 -7.13
C LYS A 131 -22.84 -0.14 -6.41
N ASP A 132 -21.68 0.05 -6.98
CA ASP A 132 -20.42 -0.38 -6.38
C ASP A 132 -20.12 0.48 -5.17
N SER A 133 -20.00 -0.17 -4.00
CA SER A 133 -19.63 0.52 -2.77
C SER A 133 -18.14 0.91 -2.83
N SER A 134 -17.85 2.16 -2.52
CA SER A 134 -16.48 2.64 -2.45
C SER A 134 -16.08 2.92 -0.99
N TYR A 135 -14.87 2.52 -0.64
CA TYR A 135 -14.27 2.82 0.66
C TYR A 135 -13.62 4.22 0.73
N TYR A 136 -13.63 4.95 -0.37
CA TYR A 136 -13.01 6.27 -0.43
C TYR A 136 -13.86 7.34 0.27
N ARG A 137 -13.17 8.26 0.93
CA ARG A 137 -13.71 9.53 1.43
C ARG A 137 -12.86 10.67 0.87
N VAL A 138 -13.49 11.70 0.33
CA VAL A 138 -12.82 12.83 -0.30
C VAL A 138 -13.13 14.12 0.42
N LYS A 139 -12.15 15.05 0.42
CA LYS A 139 -12.31 16.39 0.99
C LYS A 139 -11.57 17.39 0.11
N ASN A 140 -12.22 18.53 -0.20
CA ASN A 140 -11.58 19.67 -0.88
C ASN A 140 -10.45 20.22 -0.01
N LEU A 141 -9.28 20.46 -0.59
CA LEU A 141 -8.14 21.08 0.07
C LEU A 141 -8.25 22.61 -0.04
N ALA A 142 -9.34 23.16 0.51
CA ALA A 142 -9.77 24.53 0.33
C ALA A 142 -8.72 25.61 0.72
N ASP A 143 -7.76 25.25 1.59
CA ASP A 143 -6.71 26.19 2.04
C ASP A 143 -5.77 26.62 0.89
N ILE A 144 -5.59 25.76 -0.13
CA ILE A 144 -4.72 26.07 -1.28
C ILE A 144 -5.50 26.36 -2.55
N ASN A 145 -6.75 25.98 -2.65
CA ASN A 145 -7.57 26.19 -3.84
C ASN A 145 -8.03 27.66 -3.94
N THR A 146 -8.03 28.19 -5.15
CA THR A 146 -8.41 29.58 -5.47
C THR A 146 -9.53 29.59 -6.52
N PRO A 147 -10.07 30.74 -6.93
CA PRO A 147 -10.97 30.80 -8.08
C PRO A 147 -10.36 30.39 -9.42
N GLN A 148 -9.04 30.26 -9.50
CA GLN A 148 -8.30 29.78 -10.66
C GLN A 148 -8.19 28.25 -10.62
N ALA A 149 -7.33 27.68 -11.47
CA ALA A 149 -7.07 26.25 -11.51
C ALA A 149 -5.89 25.88 -10.60
N GLU A 150 -6.06 24.85 -9.79
CA GLU A 150 -5.02 24.15 -9.02
C GLU A 150 -5.11 22.67 -9.31
N TYR A 151 -4.07 22.09 -9.95
CA TYR A 151 -4.12 20.68 -10.38
C TYR A 151 -2.76 20.00 -10.40
N SER A 152 -2.76 18.70 -10.71
CA SER A 152 -1.57 17.84 -10.79
C SER A 152 -0.73 17.84 -9.51
N PRO A 153 -1.33 17.44 -8.36
CA PRO A 153 -0.64 17.39 -7.08
C PRO A 153 0.38 16.26 -7.05
N VAL A 154 1.59 16.56 -6.54
CA VAL A 154 2.66 15.58 -6.29
C VAL A 154 3.30 15.88 -4.94
N TYR A 155 3.35 14.88 -4.06
CA TYR A 155 3.95 15.02 -2.75
C TYR A 155 5.35 14.42 -2.72
N SER A 156 6.32 15.21 -2.26
CA SER A 156 7.72 14.76 -2.07
C SER A 156 8.40 15.58 -0.99
N ASN A 157 9.15 14.92 -0.10
CA ASN A 157 9.97 15.59 0.93
C ASN A 157 9.19 16.63 1.76
N GLN A 158 7.96 16.28 2.20
CA GLN A 158 7.07 17.16 2.96
C GLN A 158 6.57 18.40 2.20
N PHE A 159 6.71 18.45 0.88
CA PHE A 159 6.14 19.47 0.03
C PHE A 159 5.11 18.87 -0.92
N LEU A 160 3.99 19.56 -1.05
CA LEU A 160 3.03 19.36 -2.14
C LEU A 160 3.40 20.31 -3.27
N TYR A 161 3.73 19.76 -4.43
CA TYR A 161 3.93 20.46 -5.68
C TYR A 161 2.63 20.39 -6.47
N PHE A 162 2.28 21.46 -7.16
CA PHE A 162 1.07 21.50 -7.99
C PHE A 162 1.19 22.58 -9.07
N THR A 163 0.35 22.47 -10.07
CA THR A 163 0.23 23.43 -11.17
C THR A 163 -0.90 24.41 -10.87
N THR A 164 -0.70 25.70 -11.15
CA THR A 164 -1.74 26.72 -10.99
C THR A 164 -1.51 27.92 -11.90
N ASN A 165 -2.57 28.65 -12.21
CA ASN A 165 -2.54 29.94 -12.93
C ASN A 165 -3.00 31.11 -12.03
N ARG A 166 -2.81 31.00 -10.70
CA ARG A 166 -3.31 31.94 -9.67
C ARG A 166 -2.73 33.34 -9.70
N ASP A 167 -1.48 33.48 -10.08
CA ASP A 167 -0.84 34.79 -10.10
C ASP A 167 -1.02 35.44 -11.46
N GLY A 168 -1.82 36.53 -11.50
CA GLY A 168 -2.19 37.27 -12.66
C GLY A 168 -1.03 37.72 -13.56
N GLY A 169 -0.41 36.77 -14.24
CA GLY A 169 0.64 36.92 -15.22
C GLY A 169 0.09 37.34 -16.58
N LYS A 170 0.86 37.04 -17.61
CA LYS A 170 0.43 37.25 -18.99
C LYS A 170 -0.71 36.31 -19.35
N ILE A 171 -1.72 36.82 -20.02
CA ILE A 171 -2.90 36.04 -20.41
C ILE A 171 -2.55 35.08 -21.57
N TYR A 172 -2.81 33.78 -21.36
CA TYR A 172 -2.80 32.80 -22.42
C TYR A 172 -4.09 32.90 -23.24
N ARG A 173 -3.96 33.23 -24.53
CA ARG A 173 -5.11 33.62 -25.37
C ARG A 173 -6.07 32.47 -25.65
N THR A 174 -5.60 31.21 -25.54
CA THR A 174 -6.41 30.01 -25.78
C THR A 174 -7.51 29.88 -24.76
N THR A 175 -7.19 30.09 -23.47
CA THR A 175 -8.13 29.93 -22.35
C THR A 175 -8.68 31.26 -21.83
N GLY A 176 -8.00 32.38 -22.09
CA GLY A 176 -8.33 33.68 -21.49
C GLY A 176 -7.88 33.82 -20.03
N THR A 177 -7.12 32.88 -19.52
CA THR A 177 -6.55 32.86 -18.17
C THR A 177 -5.03 33.10 -18.20
N PRO A 178 -4.36 33.39 -17.07
CA PRO A 178 -2.91 33.43 -17.01
C PRO A 178 -2.26 32.11 -17.44
N PHE A 179 -0.99 32.18 -17.87
CA PHE A 179 -0.16 30.98 -18.04
C PHE A 179 -0.03 30.20 -16.72
N THR A 180 0.15 28.90 -16.80
CA THR A 180 0.31 28.02 -15.62
C THR A 180 1.75 27.97 -15.19
N ASP A 181 1.94 27.95 -13.87
CA ASP A 181 3.21 27.83 -13.16
C ASP A 181 3.17 26.66 -12.17
N ILE A 182 4.34 26.14 -11.82
CA ILE A 182 4.50 25.13 -10.77
C ILE A 182 4.74 25.83 -9.43
N TYR A 183 3.91 25.49 -8.45
CA TYR A 183 4.01 25.95 -7.07
C TYR A 183 4.34 24.80 -6.12
N ARG A 184 4.81 25.14 -4.93
CA ARG A 184 4.94 24.20 -3.82
C ARG A 184 4.52 24.82 -2.50
N VAL A 185 4.09 23.96 -1.59
CA VAL A 185 3.75 24.33 -0.21
C VAL A 185 4.14 23.20 0.72
N ALA A 186 4.70 23.50 1.89
CA ALA A 186 4.98 22.48 2.89
C ALA A 186 3.67 21.95 3.48
N THR A 187 3.56 20.61 3.59
CA THR A 187 2.37 19.97 4.13
C THR A 187 2.69 18.68 4.86
N ARG A 188 1.86 18.35 5.84
CA ARG A 188 1.81 17.04 6.48
C ARG A 188 0.42 16.43 6.20
N GLY A 189 0.34 15.57 5.17
CA GLY A 189 -0.94 15.10 4.64
C GLY A 189 -1.81 16.28 4.18
N ALA A 190 -3.04 16.39 4.69
CA ALA A 190 -3.98 17.48 4.37
C ALA A 190 -3.70 18.80 5.13
N ASN A 191 -2.75 18.83 6.07
CA ASN A 191 -2.43 20.02 6.85
C ASN A 191 -1.36 20.86 6.13
N VAL A 192 -1.78 21.95 5.52
CA VAL A 192 -0.96 22.81 4.67
C VAL A 192 -0.42 23.99 5.46
N ASN A 193 0.88 24.29 5.31
CA ASN A 193 1.48 25.50 5.86
C ASN A 193 1.54 26.60 4.80
N LEU A 194 0.50 27.42 4.72
CA LEU A 194 0.38 28.48 3.72
C LEU A 194 1.52 29.52 3.75
N SER A 195 2.22 29.68 4.89
CA SER A 195 3.36 30.62 4.94
C SER A 195 4.54 30.18 4.08
N THR A 196 4.56 28.94 3.63
CA THR A 196 5.59 28.36 2.76
C THR A 196 5.17 28.24 1.30
N LEU A 197 3.94 28.67 0.97
CA LEU A 197 3.42 28.63 -0.39
C LEU A 197 4.20 29.58 -1.30
N ASN A 198 4.82 29.06 -2.33
CA ASN A 198 5.58 29.86 -3.30
C ASN A 198 5.67 29.19 -4.67
N ALA A 199 5.75 30.02 -5.70
CA ALA A 199 6.11 29.58 -7.05
C ALA A 199 7.54 29.01 -7.06
N LEU A 200 7.82 28.07 -7.94
CA LEU A 200 9.20 27.64 -8.19
C LEU A 200 10.00 28.77 -8.87
N ASP A 201 11.32 28.62 -8.83
CA ASP A 201 12.27 29.57 -9.40
C ASP A 201 11.97 29.88 -10.87
N PRO A 202 12.18 31.13 -11.37
CA PRO A 202 12.01 31.49 -12.79
C PRO A 202 12.84 30.67 -13.78
N ILE A 203 13.82 29.89 -13.32
CA ILE A 203 14.51 28.92 -14.17
C ILE A 203 13.59 27.77 -14.60
N ILE A 204 12.54 27.49 -13.82
CA ILE A 204 11.49 26.50 -14.09
C ILE A 204 10.29 27.22 -14.74
N ASN A 205 9.67 28.15 -14.00
CA ASN A 205 8.48 28.89 -14.43
C ASN A 205 8.88 30.04 -15.35
N HIS A 206 8.32 30.05 -16.53
CA HIS A 206 8.64 31.03 -17.56
C HIS A 206 7.44 31.91 -17.88
N LEU A 207 7.63 33.23 -17.97
CA LEU A 207 6.55 34.21 -18.09
C LEU A 207 5.60 34.01 -19.30
N ASP A 208 6.03 33.32 -20.35
CA ASP A 208 5.38 33.21 -21.64
C ASP A 208 5.07 31.77 -22.08
N THR A 209 5.14 30.80 -21.15
CA THR A 209 4.86 29.39 -21.42
C THR A 209 4.06 28.78 -20.29
N ASN A 210 3.35 27.71 -20.57
CA ASN A 210 2.72 26.88 -19.55
C ASN A 210 3.73 25.87 -19.05
N GLU A 211 3.94 25.80 -17.74
CA GLU A 211 4.67 24.75 -17.05
C GLU A 211 3.71 24.04 -16.09
N GLY A 212 3.78 22.71 -16.04
CA GLY A 212 2.91 21.94 -15.16
C GLY A 212 3.15 20.43 -15.19
N SER A 213 2.23 19.71 -14.58
CA SER A 213 2.24 18.24 -14.53
C SER A 213 3.61 17.70 -14.16
N VAL A 214 4.00 17.90 -12.90
CA VAL A 214 5.33 17.50 -12.41
C VAL A 214 5.39 16.04 -11.99
N ALA A 215 6.57 15.42 -12.12
CA ALA A 215 6.97 14.20 -11.45
C ALA A 215 8.27 14.44 -10.69
N ILE A 216 8.35 14.04 -9.44
CA ILE A 216 9.56 14.07 -8.62
C ILE A 216 10.09 12.65 -8.51
N SER A 217 11.41 12.45 -8.72
CA SER A 217 12.02 11.14 -8.54
C SER A 217 11.89 10.64 -7.09
N PRO A 218 11.85 9.31 -6.83
CA PRO A 218 11.69 8.77 -5.49
C PRO A 218 12.72 9.29 -4.47
N ASP A 219 13.94 9.59 -4.92
CA ASP A 219 15.00 10.19 -4.09
C ASP A 219 14.85 11.72 -3.89
N GLY A 220 13.83 12.34 -4.50
CA GLY A 220 13.56 13.78 -4.42
C GLY A 220 14.59 14.68 -5.11
N THR A 221 15.54 14.13 -5.86
CA THR A 221 16.66 14.90 -6.43
C THR A 221 16.46 15.32 -7.88
N SER A 222 15.47 14.78 -8.56
CA SER A 222 15.18 15.05 -9.97
C SER A 222 13.71 15.39 -10.17
N MET A 223 13.42 16.25 -11.13
CA MET A 223 12.05 16.58 -11.54
C MET A 223 11.94 16.47 -13.06
N ILE A 224 10.82 15.92 -13.51
CA ILE A 224 10.37 15.97 -14.90
C ILE A 224 9.04 16.70 -14.90
N PHE A 225 8.85 17.62 -15.83
CA PHE A 225 7.61 18.39 -15.95
C PHE A 225 7.30 18.68 -17.41
N ALA A 226 6.04 18.94 -17.70
CA ALA A 226 5.58 19.35 -19.01
C ALA A 226 5.75 20.86 -19.20
N LYS A 227 6.21 21.27 -20.37
CA LYS A 227 6.39 22.66 -20.76
C LYS A 227 6.06 22.87 -22.22
N GLY A 228 5.28 23.91 -22.52
CA GLY A 228 4.88 24.25 -23.89
C GLY A 228 3.76 25.25 -23.93
N ASN A 229 3.07 25.31 -25.06
CA ASN A 229 1.95 26.25 -25.28
C ASN A 229 2.33 27.69 -25.00
N ASP A 230 3.28 28.21 -25.78
CA ASP A 230 3.74 29.60 -25.66
C ASP A 230 2.75 30.65 -26.22
N GLY A 231 1.56 30.21 -26.59
CA GLY A 231 0.51 31.07 -27.15
C GLY A 231 0.77 31.60 -28.54
N LYS A 232 1.79 31.13 -29.26
CA LYS A 232 2.03 31.45 -30.66
C LYS A 232 1.25 30.51 -31.58
N ALA A 233 0.91 31.00 -32.79
CA ALA A 233 0.08 30.27 -33.74
C ALA A 233 0.57 28.84 -34.08
N ASN A 234 1.87 28.58 -33.99
CA ASN A 234 2.47 27.29 -34.30
C ASN A 234 2.94 26.53 -33.05
N GLY A 235 2.74 27.06 -31.82
CA GLY A 235 3.26 26.50 -30.59
C GLY A 235 2.21 25.98 -29.61
N TYR A 236 0.91 26.17 -29.89
CA TYR A 236 -0.16 25.82 -28.96
C TYR A 236 -0.44 24.29 -28.90
N SER A 237 -0.01 23.55 -29.90
CA SER A 237 -0.24 22.10 -30.02
C SER A 237 0.96 21.26 -29.59
N GLU A 238 2.08 21.89 -29.21
CA GLU A 238 3.30 21.19 -28.83
C GLU A 238 3.58 21.39 -27.34
N VAL A 239 3.67 20.27 -26.61
CA VAL A 239 4.11 20.20 -25.22
C VAL A 239 5.18 19.14 -25.12
N ASN A 240 6.26 19.46 -24.40
CA ASN A 240 7.42 18.58 -24.26
C ASN A 240 7.75 18.36 -22.79
N LEU A 241 8.32 17.20 -22.48
CA LEU A 241 8.85 16.85 -21.16
C LEU A 241 10.26 17.42 -20.98
N PHE A 242 10.47 18.10 -19.86
CA PHE A 242 11.76 18.67 -19.45
C PHE A 242 12.24 18.04 -18.16
N PHE A 243 13.56 17.87 -18.07
CA PHE A 243 14.25 17.29 -16.92
C PHE A 243 15.12 18.34 -16.22
N THR A 244 15.09 18.38 -14.90
CA THR A 244 15.98 19.19 -14.05
C THR A 244 16.43 18.42 -12.82
N ARG A 245 17.54 18.84 -12.20
CA ARG A 245 18.09 18.26 -10.98
C ARG A 245 18.20 19.27 -9.86
N TYR A 246 17.88 18.84 -8.65
CA TYR A 246 18.05 19.61 -7.44
C TYR A 246 19.46 19.37 -6.86
N ARG A 247 20.27 20.42 -6.76
CA ARG A 247 21.62 20.37 -6.18
C ARG A 247 21.93 21.64 -5.44
N ASN A 248 22.55 21.53 -4.27
CA ASN A 248 22.98 22.69 -3.46
C ASN A 248 21.84 23.70 -3.18
N GLY A 249 20.61 23.20 -3.00
CA GLY A 249 19.46 24.06 -2.70
C GLY A 249 18.77 24.68 -3.92
N GLN A 250 19.16 24.37 -5.14
CA GLN A 250 18.62 24.95 -6.37
C GLN A 250 18.36 23.91 -7.46
N TRP A 251 17.38 24.18 -8.30
CA TRP A 251 17.13 23.42 -9.54
C TRP A 251 18.10 23.88 -10.65
N SER A 252 18.58 22.92 -11.42
CA SER A 252 19.40 23.20 -12.62
C SER A 252 18.51 23.74 -13.77
N THR A 253 19.13 24.36 -14.78
CA THR A 253 18.43 24.71 -16.02
C THR A 253 17.77 23.46 -16.62
N PRO A 254 16.44 23.48 -16.89
CA PRO A 254 15.74 22.36 -17.48
C PRO A 254 16.24 22.03 -18.90
N VAL A 255 16.32 20.75 -19.22
CA VAL A 255 16.68 20.26 -20.55
C VAL A 255 15.55 19.38 -21.11
N PRO A 256 15.20 19.48 -22.41
CA PRO A 256 14.18 18.63 -22.98
C PRO A 256 14.63 17.16 -22.97
N LEU A 257 13.68 16.24 -22.76
CA LEU A 257 13.94 14.81 -22.84
C LEU A 257 14.11 14.37 -24.29
N SER A 258 15.02 13.42 -24.51
CA SER A 258 15.29 12.83 -25.84
C SER A 258 14.17 11.92 -26.36
N ILE A 259 13.17 11.64 -25.54
CA ILE A 259 12.00 10.82 -25.88
C ILE A 259 10.82 11.65 -26.37
N ASN A 260 10.90 12.98 -26.32
CA ASN A 260 9.85 13.84 -26.86
C ASN A 260 9.69 13.60 -28.37
N GLU A 261 8.45 13.62 -28.84
CA GLU A 261 8.10 13.46 -30.25
C GLU A 261 7.65 14.80 -30.84
N ALA A 262 8.18 15.14 -32.00
CA ALA A 262 7.84 16.40 -32.66
C ALA A 262 6.35 16.50 -33.01
N GLU A 263 5.78 17.67 -32.88
CA GLU A 263 4.36 17.99 -33.15
C GLU A 263 3.38 17.16 -32.30
N SER A 264 3.85 16.66 -31.14
CA SER A 264 3.06 15.87 -30.20
C SER A 264 2.89 16.57 -28.86
N TRP A 265 1.90 16.14 -28.12
CA TRP A 265 1.66 16.56 -26.75
C TRP A 265 2.22 15.48 -25.81
N ASP A 266 3.48 15.63 -25.37
CA ASP A 266 4.13 14.77 -24.39
C ASP A 266 3.99 15.40 -23.00
N SER A 267 3.21 14.79 -22.11
CA SER A 267 2.79 15.41 -20.84
C SER A 267 2.59 14.40 -19.72
N THR A 268 2.14 14.86 -18.57
CA THR A 268 1.73 14.10 -17.38
C THR A 268 2.71 12.99 -16.97
N PRO A 269 3.98 13.34 -16.73
CA PRO A 269 4.99 12.34 -16.37
C PRO A 269 4.76 11.74 -14.99
N ALA A 270 5.17 10.48 -14.80
CA ALA A 270 5.20 9.80 -13.50
C ALA A 270 6.36 8.81 -13.44
N PHE A 271 7.13 8.82 -12.35
CA PHE A 271 8.15 7.80 -12.09
C PHE A 271 7.51 6.52 -11.56
N SER A 272 8.12 5.36 -11.87
CA SER A 272 7.88 4.15 -11.08
C SER A 272 8.48 4.30 -9.68
N PRO A 273 7.99 3.56 -8.65
CA PRO A 273 8.52 3.64 -7.28
C PRO A 273 10.03 3.39 -7.17
N ASP A 274 10.59 2.56 -8.04
CA ASP A 274 12.04 2.28 -8.11
C ASP A 274 12.83 3.31 -8.96
N GLY A 275 12.16 4.30 -9.56
CA GLY A 275 12.76 5.33 -10.41
C GLY A 275 13.34 4.85 -11.74
N THR A 276 13.13 3.58 -12.12
CA THR A 276 13.71 3.00 -13.35
C THR A 276 12.85 3.16 -14.59
N SER A 277 11.57 3.50 -14.42
CA SER A 277 10.61 3.72 -15.49
C SER A 277 9.98 5.11 -15.38
N LEU A 278 9.70 5.71 -16.53
CA LEU A 278 8.94 6.95 -16.67
C LEU A 278 7.69 6.65 -17.48
N TYR A 279 6.54 6.82 -16.86
CA TYR A 279 5.24 6.79 -17.51
C TYR A 279 4.87 8.21 -17.94
N PHE A 280 4.18 8.36 -19.04
CA PHE A 280 3.74 9.67 -19.53
C PHE A 280 2.62 9.50 -20.56
N SER A 281 1.85 10.55 -20.79
CA SER A 281 0.86 10.61 -21.87
C SER A 281 1.44 11.25 -23.13
N SER A 282 1.00 10.80 -24.30
CA SER A 282 1.46 11.33 -25.58
C SER A 282 0.41 11.18 -26.68
N THR A 283 0.30 12.20 -27.54
CA THR A 283 -0.51 12.16 -28.77
C THR A 283 0.30 11.74 -30.00
N ARG A 284 1.47 11.11 -29.79
CA ARG A 284 2.37 10.67 -30.86
C ARG A 284 1.70 9.69 -31.84
N PRO A 285 2.08 9.70 -33.13
CA PRO A 285 1.52 8.80 -34.11
C PRO A 285 1.66 7.32 -33.73
N GLY A 286 0.64 6.52 -34.02
CA GLY A 286 0.63 5.08 -33.77
C GLY A 286 0.00 4.69 -32.43
N GLY A 287 -0.65 5.63 -31.74
CA GLY A 287 -1.51 5.36 -30.58
C GLY A 287 -2.86 4.78 -30.95
N TYR A 288 -3.69 4.53 -29.93
CA TYR A 288 -5.04 3.98 -30.07
C TYR A 288 -6.13 5.05 -30.13
N GLY A 289 -5.87 6.25 -29.55
CA GLY A 289 -6.86 7.30 -29.42
C GLY A 289 -6.33 8.71 -29.56
N GLY A 290 -6.70 9.53 -28.61
CA GLY A 290 -6.20 10.88 -28.43
C GLY A 290 -4.81 10.86 -27.80
N ALA A 291 -4.72 11.11 -26.51
CA ALA A 291 -3.50 10.91 -25.73
C ALA A 291 -3.48 9.48 -25.17
N ASP A 292 -2.44 8.73 -25.47
CA ASP A 292 -2.20 7.39 -24.95
C ASP A 292 -1.13 7.40 -23.85
N LEU A 293 -1.17 6.43 -22.94
CA LEU A 293 -0.11 6.19 -21.96
C LEU A 293 1.04 5.38 -22.57
N TYR A 294 2.24 5.86 -22.32
CA TYR A 294 3.52 5.25 -22.71
C TYR A 294 4.42 5.04 -21.51
N VAL A 295 5.40 4.16 -21.66
CA VAL A 295 6.48 3.95 -20.68
C VAL A 295 7.83 4.01 -21.36
N ALA A 296 8.80 4.69 -20.74
CA ALA A 296 10.21 4.68 -21.10
C ALA A 296 11.05 4.09 -19.97
N LYS A 297 12.22 3.51 -20.30
CA LYS A 297 13.16 2.98 -19.33
C LYS A 297 14.40 3.86 -19.23
N VAL A 298 14.96 4.01 -18.02
CA VAL A 298 16.25 4.67 -17.86
C VAL A 298 17.39 3.68 -18.13
N ASN A 299 18.35 4.08 -18.98
CA ASN A 299 19.53 3.26 -19.23
C ASN A 299 20.67 3.56 -18.23
N ARG A 300 21.77 2.78 -18.28
CA ARG A 300 22.95 2.93 -17.40
C ARG A 300 23.63 4.31 -17.49
N ARG A 301 23.32 5.12 -18.51
CA ARG A 301 23.84 6.49 -18.69
C ARG A 301 22.87 7.55 -18.17
N GLY A 302 21.77 7.15 -17.52
CA GLY A 302 20.74 8.06 -17.02
C GLY A 302 19.88 8.70 -18.11
N ARG A 303 19.79 8.10 -19.32
CA ARG A 303 18.93 8.58 -20.40
C ARG A 303 17.69 7.73 -20.50
N TRP A 304 16.55 8.37 -20.71
CA TRP A 304 15.29 7.72 -21.02
C TRP A 304 15.32 7.22 -22.46
N VAL A 305 14.95 5.95 -22.64
CA VAL A 305 14.99 5.22 -23.92
C VAL A 305 13.87 4.18 -23.93
N ASP A 306 13.71 3.47 -25.07
CA ASP A 306 12.83 2.31 -25.18
C ASP A 306 11.36 2.64 -24.86
N VAL A 307 10.85 3.69 -25.53
CA VAL A 307 9.47 4.15 -25.39
C VAL A 307 8.51 3.10 -25.94
N ARG A 308 7.54 2.71 -25.15
CA ARG A 308 6.50 1.72 -25.51
C ARG A 308 5.12 2.21 -25.13
N ASN A 309 4.16 2.04 -26.03
CA ASN A 309 2.74 2.19 -25.72
C ASN A 309 2.30 1.08 -24.74
N LEU A 310 1.44 1.41 -23.76
CA LEU A 310 0.96 0.43 -22.77
C LEU A 310 -0.06 -0.59 -23.33
N GLY A 311 -0.51 -0.39 -24.57
CA GLY A 311 -1.37 -1.32 -25.27
C GLY A 311 -2.87 -1.10 -25.08
N PRO A 312 -3.72 -1.85 -25.84
CA PRO A 312 -5.15 -1.61 -25.93
C PRO A 312 -5.96 -2.06 -24.72
N GLU A 313 -5.33 -2.73 -23.74
CA GLU A 313 -6.00 -3.06 -22.47
C GLU A 313 -6.10 -1.83 -21.57
N ILE A 314 -5.16 -0.87 -21.71
CA ILE A 314 -5.09 0.39 -20.96
C ILE A 314 -5.56 1.55 -21.83
N ASN A 315 -5.01 1.67 -23.04
CA ASN A 315 -5.29 2.77 -23.94
C ASN A 315 -6.54 2.50 -24.79
N THR A 316 -7.39 3.51 -24.94
CA THR A 316 -8.65 3.43 -25.67
C THR A 316 -8.63 4.36 -26.88
N ALA A 317 -9.77 4.59 -27.53
CA ALA A 317 -9.90 5.63 -28.54
C ALA A 317 -10.17 7.04 -27.93
N GLY A 318 -10.17 7.17 -26.61
CA GLY A 318 -10.24 8.42 -25.85
C GLY A 318 -8.85 8.95 -25.49
N ASP A 319 -8.81 9.71 -24.41
CA ASP A 319 -7.60 10.21 -23.79
C ASP A 319 -7.29 9.40 -22.52
N GLU A 320 -6.08 8.86 -22.40
CA GLU A 320 -5.51 8.30 -21.18
C GLU A 320 -4.35 9.16 -20.72
N VAL A 321 -4.50 9.76 -19.54
CA VAL A 321 -3.59 10.80 -19.03
C VAL A 321 -3.33 10.66 -17.54
N PHE A 322 -2.37 11.41 -17.00
CA PHE A 322 -2.03 11.46 -15.58
C PHE A 322 -1.77 10.08 -14.95
N PRO A 323 -0.82 9.31 -15.48
CA PRO A 323 -0.43 8.05 -14.87
C PRO A 323 0.19 8.27 -13.48
N PHE A 324 -0.05 7.33 -12.56
CA PHE A 324 0.62 7.22 -11.27
C PHE A 324 0.83 5.75 -10.94
N VAL A 325 2.03 5.36 -10.53
CA VAL A 325 2.33 3.99 -10.12
C VAL A 325 2.49 3.93 -8.61
N SER A 326 1.62 3.17 -7.96
CA SER A 326 1.62 2.97 -6.51
C SER A 326 2.74 2.03 -6.06
N GLU A 327 3.07 2.03 -4.77
CA GLU A 327 4.08 1.16 -4.16
C GLU A 327 3.80 -0.33 -4.35
N ASP A 328 2.53 -0.73 -4.44
CA ASP A 328 2.10 -2.11 -4.72
C ASP A 328 2.20 -2.51 -6.21
N GLY A 329 2.62 -1.56 -7.08
CA GLY A 329 2.76 -1.78 -8.52
C GLY A 329 1.47 -1.55 -9.34
N SER A 330 0.36 -1.16 -8.71
CA SER A 330 -0.86 -0.76 -9.41
C SER A 330 -0.63 0.53 -10.20
N LEU A 331 -1.15 0.58 -11.43
CA LEU A 331 -1.13 1.80 -12.24
C LEU A 331 -2.49 2.51 -12.10
N TYR A 332 -2.46 3.75 -11.64
CA TYR A 332 -3.61 4.65 -11.66
C TYR A 332 -3.49 5.61 -12.84
N PHE A 333 -4.60 6.00 -13.43
CA PHE A 333 -4.64 6.94 -14.55
C PHE A 333 -6.03 7.57 -14.67
N SER A 334 -6.14 8.61 -15.50
CA SER A 334 -7.41 9.23 -15.83
C SER A 334 -7.75 8.96 -17.29
N SER A 335 -9.02 8.70 -17.58
CA SER A 335 -9.48 8.41 -18.93
C SER A 335 -10.90 8.92 -19.19
N ASP A 336 -11.14 9.37 -20.42
CA ASP A 336 -12.48 9.65 -20.96
C ASP A 336 -12.98 8.56 -21.93
N GLY A 337 -12.15 7.54 -22.19
CA GLY A 337 -12.46 6.43 -23.08
C GLY A 337 -13.01 5.19 -22.39
N HIS A 338 -12.64 4.96 -21.14
CA HIS A 338 -13.19 3.89 -20.29
C HIS A 338 -14.57 4.28 -19.72
N PRO A 339 -15.40 3.29 -19.29
CA PRO A 339 -16.71 3.58 -18.70
C PRO A 339 -16.61 4.41 -17.42
N GLY A 340 -17.21 5.59 -17.39
CA GLY A 340 -17.12 6.53 -16.29
C GLY A 340 -18.31 7.49 -16.21
N PHE A 341 -18.34 8.30 -15.15
CA PHE A 341 -19.44 9.20 -14.79
C PHE A 341 -19.36 10.55 -15.50
N GLY A 342 -18.14 11.03 -15.74
CA GLY A 342 -17.85 12.34 -16.27
C GLY A 342 -17.13 12.31 -17.61
N LYS A 343 -16.21 13.26 -17.80
CA LYS A 343 -15.27 13.26 -18.92
C LYS A 343 -14.03 12.46 -18.53
N LEU A 344 -13.12 13.01 -17.75
CA LEU A 344 -12.02 12.26 -17.18
C LEU A 344 -12.48 11.64 -15.86
N ASP A 345 -12.33 10.33 -15.76
CA ASP A 345 -12.53 9.56 -14.53
C ASP A 345 -11.24 8.85 -14.13
N LEU A 346 -11.07 8.60 -12.83
CA LEU A 346 -9.93 7.90 -12.26
C LEU A 346 -10.10 6.38 -12.32
N PHE A 347 -9.07 5.69 -12.80
CA PHE A 347 -9.04 4.24 -12.95
C PHE A 347 -7.80 3.65 -12.28
N GLN A 348 -7.91 2.37 -11.91
CA GLN A 348 -6.81 1.54 -11.45
C GLN A 348 -6.65 0.35 -12.40
N ALA A 349 -5.44 0.14 -12.91
CA ALA A 349 -5.06 -1.06 -13.65
C ALA A 349 -4.24 -1.98 -12.74
N ILE A 350 -4.75 -3.19 -12.53
CA ILE A 350 -4.12 -4.24 -11.73
C ILE A 350 -3.68 -5.36 -12.68
N ARG A 351 -2.42 -5.77 -12.57
CA ARG A 351 -1.88 -6.88 -13.36
C ARG A 351 -1.76 -8.13 -12.51
N GLU A 352 -2.57 -9.14 -12.80
CA GLU A 352 -2.54 -10.43 -12.11
C GLU A 352 -2.51 -11.58 -13.13
N GLY A 353 -1.61 -12.55 -12.94
CA GLY A 353 -1.51 -13.75 -13.78
C GLY A 353 -1.35 -13.47 -15.28
N GLY A 354 -0.83 -12.28 -15.66
CA GLY A 354 -0.66 -11.88 -17.07
C GLY A 354 -1.86 -11.15 -17.67
N HIS A 355 -2.96 -11.00 -16.94
CA HIS A 355 -4.13 -10.21 -17.32
C HIS A 355 -4.12 -8.84 -16.66
N ILE A 356 -4.68 -7.83 -17.33
CA ILE A 356 -4.89 -6.50 -16.78
C ILE A 356 -6.39 -6.32 -16.55
N THR A 357 -6.75 -5.95 -15.31
CA THR A 357 -8.11 -5.56 -14.95
C THR A 357 -8.15 -4.06 -14.73
N ILE A 358 -9.10 -3.37 -15.38
CA ILE A 358 -9.31 -1.92 -15.22
C ILE A 358 -10.53 -1.71 -14.35
N ASN A 359 -10.32 -1.05 -13.21
CA ASN A 359 -11.35 -0.72 -12.23
C ASN A 359 -11.59 0.79 -12.22
N ASN A 360 -12.85 1.22 -12.40
CA ASN A 360 -13.25 2.59 -12.10
C ASN A 360 -13.25 2.80 -10.58
N LEU A 361 -12.64 3.88 -10.06
CA LEU A 361 -12.57 4.09 -8.60
C LEU A 361 -13.92 4.43 -7.96
N GLY A 362 -14.97 4.62 -8.76
CA GLY A 362 -16.33 4.87 -8.28
C GLY A 362 -16.50 6.20 -7.55
N LYS A 363 -17.72 6.47 -7.11
CA LYS A 363 -18.01 7.62 -6.25
C LYS A 363 -17.51 7.36 -4.83
N PRO A 364 -16.93 8.33 -4.10
CA PRO A 364 -16.82 9.76 -4.44
C PRO A 364 -15.52 10.16 -5.15
N MET A 365 -14.63 9.22 -5.51
CA MET A 365 -13.40 9.57 -6.24
C MET A 365 -13.75 10.18 -7.59
N ASN A 366 -14.63 9.53 -8.34
CA ASN A 366 -15.16 10.01 -9.59
C ASN A 366 -16.49 10.74 -9.42
N SER A 367 -16.71 11.74 -10.24
CA SER A 367 -17.92 12.57 -10.30
C SER A 367 -18.40 12.72 -11.75
N SER A 368 -19.37 13.58 -12.02
CA SER A 368 -19.77 13.90 -13.39
C SER A 368 -18.87 14.92 -14.08
N ALA A 369 -17.86 15.43 -13.38
CA ALA A 369 -16.90 16.40 -13.88
C ALA A 369 -15.60 15.71 -14.35
N ASP A 370 -14.52 16.44 -14.54
CA ASP A 370 -13.19 15.88 -14.69
C ASP A 370 -12.63 15.51 -13.31
N ASP A 371 -12.19 14.26 -13.16
CA ASP A 371 -11.49 13.75 -11.98
C ASP A 371 -10.18 13.13 -12.44
N PHE A 372 -9.05 13.72 -12.03
CA PHE A 372 -7.77 13.40 -12.65
C PHE A 372 -6.56 13.60 -11.74
N SER A 373 -5.40 13.16 -12.20
CA SER A 373 -4.10 13.38 -11.55
C SER A 373 -4.03 12.88 -10.10
N LEU A 374 -4.40 11.60 -9.90
CA LEU A 374 -4.26 10.96 -8.59
C LEU A 374 -2.78 10.80 -8.22
N PHE A 375 -2.46 11.12 -6.98
CA PHE A 375 -1.18 10.85 -6.33
C PHE A 375 -1.40 10.25 -4.94
N GLN A 376 -0.78 9.11 -4.63
CA GLN A 376 -0.78 8.52 -3.29
C GLN A 376 0.56 8.76 -2.61
N TYR A 377 0.55 9.22 -1.37
CA TYR A 377 1.75 9.29 -0.53
C TYR A 377 1.86 8.09 0.44
N ASN A 378 0.82 7.28 0.54
CA ASN A 378 0.80 5.91 1.05
C ASN A 378 -0.41 5.17 0.44
N LEU A 379 -0.57 3.88 0.69
CA LEU A 379 -1.62 3.05 0.08
C LEU A 379 -3.06 3.50 0.40
N THR A 380 -3.27 4.25 1.48
CA THR A 380 -4.60 4.64 1.94
C THR A 380 -4.91 6.12 1.74
N ARG A 381 -3.92 6.96 1.41
CA ARG A 381 -4.09 8.42 1.38
C ARG A 381 -3.37 9.07 0.22
N GLY A 382 -3.97 10.15 -0.27
CA GLY A 382 -3.38 10.91 -1.37
C GLY A 382 -4.15 12.16 -1.71
N PHE A 383 -3.86 12.64 -2.91
CA PHE A 383 -4.46 13.82 -3.52
C PHE A 383 -4.93 13.48 -4.93
N PHE A 384 -5.87 14.25 -5.46
CA PHE A 384 -6.26 14.24 -6.85
C PHE A 384 -6.85 15.60 -7.23
N SER A 385 -7.06 15.84 -8.52
CA SER A 385 -7.64 17.08 -9.02
C SER A 385 -9.05 16.85 -9.55
N SER A 386 -9.92 17.84 -9.40
CA SER A 386 -11.29 17.79 -9.91
C SER A 386 -11.90 19.17 -10.09
N ASN A 387 -12.67 19.35 -11.17
CA ASN A 387 -13.49 20.53 -11.37
C ASN A 387 -14.97 20.31 -11.01
N ARG A 388 -15.22 19.38 -10.05
CA ARG A 388 -16.56 19.07 -9.57
C ARG A 388 -17.25 20.25 -8.91
N ARG A 389 -18.58 20.27 -8.99
CA ARG A 389 -19.39 21.30 -8.35
C ARG A 389 -19.14 21.36 -6.84
N GLY A 390 -19.03 22.58 -6.34
CA GLY A 390 -18.76 22.85 -4.91
C GLY A 390 -17.29 23.03 -4.57
N GLY A 391 -16.42 23.07 -5.57
CA GLY A 391 -15.05 23.52 -5.45
C GLY A 391 -14.92 25.05 -5.30
N SER A 392 -13.68 25.53 -5.27
CA SER A 392 -13.33 26.95 -5.13
C SER A 392 -13.17 27.65 -6.47
N GLY A 393 -12.73 26.91 -7.49
CA GLY A 393 -12.37 27.44 -8.78
C GLY A 393 -12.69 26.55 -9.97
N ASP A 394 -11.82 26.60 -10.96
CA ASP A 394 -11.89 25.78 -12.18
C ASP A 394 -11.51 24.33 -11.83
N ASP A 395 -10.22 24.06 -11.66
CA ASP A 395 -9.73 22.79 -11.13
C ASP A 395 -9.28 22.98 -9.68
N ASP A 396 -9.69 22.08 -8.80
CA ASP A 396 -9.34 22.10 -7.39
C ASP A 396 -8.59 20.82 -6.98
N ILE A 397 -7.68 20.94 -6.03
CA ILE A 397 -7.04 19.80 -5.40
C ILE A 397 -7.91 19.28 -4.25
N TYR A 398 -8.14 17.98 -4.26
CA TYR A 398 -8.82 17.21 -3.22
C TYR A 398 -7.85 16.26 -2.54
N THR A 399 -8.10 15.95 -1.28
CA THR A 399 -7.45 14.84 -0.57
C THR A 399 -8.43 13.70 -0.41
N PHE A 400 -7.92 12.46 -0.36
CA PHE A 400 -8.73 11.30 -0.13
C PHE A 400 -8.13 10.37 0.93
N VAL A 401 -9.01 9.55 1.53
CA VAL A 401 -8.67 8.42 2.38
C VAL A 401 -9.38 7.19 1.83
N ASN A 402 -8.64 6.14 1.56
CA ASN A 402 -9.17 4.82 1.24
C ASN A 402 -9.30 4.01 2.54
N GLY A 403 -10.52 3.75 2.95
CA GLY A 403 -10.85 2.97 4.16
C GLY A 403 -11.04 1.48 3.90
N ASP A 404 -10.54 0.96 2.76
CA ASP A 404 -10.65 -0.46 2.42
C ASP A 404 -10.06 -1.32 3.55
N PRO A 405 -10.86 -2.22 4.14
CA PRO A 405 -10.39 -3.11 5.20
C PRO A 405 -9.16 -3.95 4.81
N ASP A 406 -9.04 -4.32 3.54
CA ASP A 406 -7.92 -5.15 3.08
C ASP A 406 -6.57 -4.42 3.14
N LEU A 407 -6.59 -3.10 3.10
CA LEU A 407 -5.40 -2.25 3.26
C LEU A 407 -4.98 -2.05 4.72
N ARG A 408 -5.79 -2.47 5.71
CA ARG A 408 -5.45 -2.36 7.13
C ARG A 408 -4.28 -3.27 7.48
N ILE A 409 -3.35 -2.74 8.27
CA ILE A 409 -2.17 -3.46 8.72
C ILE A 409 -2.47 -4.04 10.10
N VAL A 410 -2.28 -5.35 10.26
CA VAL A 410 -2.36 -6.02 11.55
C VAL A 410 -0.99 -6.59 11.88
N ASN A 411 -0.38 -6.09 12.94
CA ASN A 411 0.87 -6.60 13.47
C ASN A 411 0.57 -7.53 14.64
N TYR A 412 1.26 -8.64 14.71
CA TYR A 412 1.15 -9.60 15.80
C TYR A 412 2.46 -9.65 16.57
N PHE A 413 2.37 -9.55 17.89
CA PHE A 413 3.51 -9.60 18.80
C PHE A 413 3.29 -10.68 19.86
N LEU A 414 4.36 -11.34 20.27
CA LEU A 414 4.41 -12.23 21.42
C LEU A 414 5.29 -11.59 22.47
N THR A 415 4.69 -11.17 23.59
CA THR A 415 5.41 -10.66 24.74
C THR A 415 5.44 -11.73 25.83
N GLY A 416 6.54 -11.86 26.55
CA GLY A 416 6.63 -12.82 27.61
C GLY A 416 7.49 -12.36 28.77
N VAL A 417 7.42 -13.11 29.88
CA VAL A 417 8.26 -12.90 31.05
C VAL A 417 8.89 -14.22 31.47
N THR A 418 10.17 -14.21 31.76
CA THR A 418 10.87 -15.34 32.35
C THR A 418 10.94 -15.18 33.89
N VAL A 419 10.60 -16.25 34.58
CA VAL A 419 10.51 -16.27 36.04
C VAL A 419 11.13 -17.56 36.58
N THR A 420 11.49 -17.55 37.85
CA THR A 420 11.90 -18.72 38.62
C THR A 420 11.26 -18.70 40.01
N THR A 421 11.52 -19.67 40.85
CA THR A 421 11.08 -19.68 42.25
C THR A 421 12.27 -19.51 43.18
N ASP A 422 12.12 -18.72 44.25
CA ASP A 422 13.09 -18.61 45.32
C ASP A 422 13.01 -19.80 46.29
N ASP A 423 13.90 -19.83 47.29
CA ASP A 423 13.94 -20.91 48.31
C ASP A 423 12.65 -21.00 49.15
N ALA A 424 11.85 -19.95 49.20
CA ALA A 424 10.56 -19.92 49.88
C ALA A 424 9.39 -20.36 48.96
N GLY A 425 9.68 -20.70 47.70
CA GLY A 425 8.70 -21.08 46.69
C GLY A 425 7.93 -19.90 46.11
N GLN A 426 8.42 -18.65 46.28
CA GLN A 426 7.82 -17.47 45.69
C GLN A 426 8.38 -17.23 44.28
N GLU A 427 7.50 -16.87 43.35
CA GLU A 427 7.89 -16.52 41.99
C GLU A 427 8.67 -15.21 41.97
N ILE A 428 9.83 -15.23 41.35
CA ILE A 428 10.69 -14.04 41.14
C ILE A 428 11.06 -13.91 39.66
N ILE A 429 11.31 -12.69 39.26
CA ILE A 429 11.73 -12.34 37.90
C ILE A 429 13.11 -12.93 37.60
N LEU A 430 13.28 -13.49 36.40
CA LEU A 430 14.54 -14.04 35.90
C LEU A 430 15.04 -13.21 34.71
N PRO A 431 15.80 -12.14 34.95
CA PRO A 431 16.33 -11.30 33.87
C PRO A 431 17.50 -11.96 33.16
N ASN A 432 17.89 -11.39 32.04
CA ASN A 432 19.06 -11.81 31.26
C ASN A 432 19.01 -13.29 30.88
N THR A 433 17.84 -13.74 30.42
CA THR A 433 17.59 -15.07 29.90
C THR A 433 17.54 -15.00 28.39
N LYS A 434 18.30 -15.82 27.69
CA LYS A 434 18.21 -15.95 26.25
C LYS A 434 16.91 -16.66 25.90
N VAL A 435 16.07 -16.06 25.07
CA VAL A 435 14.85 -16.67 24.53
C VAL A 435 14.97 -16.67 23.01
N SER A 436 14.85 -17.84 22.39
CA SER A 436 14.85 -18.02 20.94
C SER A 436 13.44 -18.38 20.48
N LEU A 437 12.97 -17.73 19.40
CA LEU A 437 11.74 -18.06 18.70
C LEU A 437 12.10 -18.92 17.49
N SER A 438 11.57 -20.13 17.40
CA SER A 438 11.85 -21.07 16.31
C SER A 438 10.57 -21.48 15.59
N ALA A 439 10.67 -21.79 14.30
CA ALA A 439 9.61 -22.41 13.53
C ALA A 439 9.52 -23.92 13.79
N ASP A 440 8.44 -24.57 13.37
CA ASP A 440 8.21 -26.03 13.51
C ASP A 440 9.34 -26.90 12.94
N ASN A 441 10.06 -26.41 11.93
CA ASN A 441 11.19 -27.12 11.31
C ASN A 441 12.50 -27.00 12.13
N GLY A 442 12.46 -26.23 13.23
CA GLY A 442 13.60 -25.99 14.11
C GLY A 442 14.50 -24.81 13.71
N ASP A 443 14.17 -24.09 12.63
CA ASP A 443 14.90 -22.87 12.24
C ASP A 443 14.63 -21.76 13.25
N VAL A 444 15.70 -21.14 13.77
CA VAL A 444 15.60 -19.98 14.66
C VAL A 444 15.22 -18.75 13.83
N LEU A 445 14.10 -18.13 14.17
CA LEU A 445 13.55 -16.97 13.49
C LEU A 445 14.02 -15.65 14.13
N ASP A 446 14.12 -15.66 15.49
CA ASP A 446 14.50 -14.47 16.26
C ASP A 446 15.06 -14.87 17.63
N GLU A 447 15.90 -14.02 18.25
CA GLU A 447 16.49 -14.25 19.56
C GLU A 447 16.51 -12.95 20.37
N ALA A 448 16.18 -13.04 21.64
CA ALA A 448 16.22 -11.91 22.56
C ALA A 448 16.78 -12.31 23.93
N PHE A 449 17.45 -11.38 24.60
CA PHE A 449 17.76 -11.48 26.03
C PHE A 449 16.69 -10.74 26.83
N THR A 450 16.16 -11.36 27.88
CA THR A 450 15.15 -10.70 28.71
C THR A 450 15.75 -9.51 29.47
N SER A 451 15.00 -8.42 29.52
CA SER A 451 15.32 -7.17 30.21
C SER A 451 15.40 -7.35 31.74
N GLY A 452 15.75 -6.28 32.46
CA GLY A 452 15.86 -6.28 33.94
C GLY A 452 14.55 -6.68 34.65
N ASP A 453 13.40 -6.49 33.99
CA ASP A 453 12.08 -6.95 34.45
C ASP A 453 11.68 -8.34 33.91
N GLY A 454 12.63 -9.07 33.30
CA GLY A 454 12.45 -10.42 32.76
C GLY A 454 11.66 -10.49 31.47
N ARG A 455 11.37 -9.37 30.80
CA ARG A 455 10.51 -9.35 29.60
C ARG A 455 11.29 -9.57 28.32
N PHE A 456 10.60 -10.17 27.34
CA PHE A 456 11.02 -10.29 25.94
C PHE A 456 9.84 -9.98 25.03
N ASN A 457 10.13 -9.66 23.76
CA ASN A 457 9.12 -9.38 22.75
C ASN A 457 9.60 -9.89 21.39
N PHE A 458 8.71 -10.57 20.64
CA PHE A 458 8.95 -11.03 19.27
C PHE A 458 7.82 -10.60 18.36
N ARG A 459 8.14 -10.28 17.12
CA ARG A 459 7.14 -10.19 16.06
C ARG A 459 6.78 -11.61 15.61
N VAL A 460 5.49 -11.91 15.52
CA VAL A 460 4.97 -13.20 15.05
C VAL A 460 4.01 -12.99 13.89
N PHE A 461 3.74 -14.05 13.12
CA PHE A 461 2.82 -14.01 11.99
C PHE A 461 1.54 -14.78 12.32
N PRO A 462 0.40 -14.45 11.68
CA PRO A 462 -0.85 -15.17 11.86
C PRO A 462 -0.75 -16.60 11.27
N GLU A 463 -1.57 -17.52 11.82
CA GLU A 463 -1.72 -18.90 11.34
C GLU A 463 -0.41 -19.73 11.36
N GLU A 464 0.49 -19.43 12.29
CA GLU A 464 1.78 -20.09 12.44
C GLU A 464 1.91 -20.79 13.80
N HIS A 465 2.82 -21.76 13.86
CA HIS A 465 3.23 -22.45 15.07
C HIS A 465 4.70 -22.17 15.38
N TYR A 466 5.04 -22.01 16.66
CA TYR A 466 6.36 -21.61 17.13
C TYR A 466 6.78 -22.40 18.35
N ASP A 467 8.08 -22.62 18.50
CA ASP A 467 8.75 -23.05 19.73
C ASP A 467 9.51 -21.90 20.37
N LEU A 468 9.27 -21.65 21.66
CA LEU A 468 10.08 -20.77 22.49
C LEU A 468 11.10 -21.62 23.26
N ILE A 469 12.37 -21.37 23.06
CA ILE A 469 13.47 -22.05 23.78
C ILE A 469 14.12 -21.01 24.68
N SER A 470 14.06 -21.25 26.00
CA SER A 470 14.63 -20.35 27.02
C SER A 470 15.84 -20.98 27.67
N GLU A 471 16.97 -20.28 27.60
CA GLU A 471 18.27 -20.74 28.06
C GLU A 471 18.89 -19.74 29.04
N LYS A 472 19.37 -20.24 30.17
CA LYS A 472 20.13 -19.43 31.14
C LYS A 472 21.10 -20.34 31.90
N THR A 473 22.31 -19.81 32.16
CA THR A 473 23.32 -20.53 32.99
C THR A 473 22.74 -20.85 34.36
N ASP A 474 23.00 -22.05 34.85
CA ASP A 474 22.51 -22.61 36.12
C ASP A 474 21.01 -22.95 36.18
N TYR A 475 20.29 -22.86 35.03
CA TYR A 475 18.88 -23.22 34.91
C TYR A 475 18.68 -24.31 33.86
N PHE A 476 17.64 -25.12 34.02
CA PHE A 476 17.21 -26.03 32.97
C PHE A 476 16.66 -25.23 31.79
N THR A 477 17.09 -25.59 30.60
CA THR A 477 16.52 -25.09 29.36
C THR A 477 15.05 -25.49 29.28
N VAL A 478 14.19 -24.53 28.98
CA VAL A 478 12.74 -24.70 28.85
C VAL A 478 12.31 -24.51 27.41
N ARG A 479 11.56 -25.47 26.88
CA ARG A 479 10.89 -25.38 25.60
C ARG A 479 9.39 -25.18 25.83
N LYS A 480 8.78 -24.20 25.13
CA LYS A 480 7.36 -23.90 25.26
C LYS A 480 6.74 -23.62 23.90
N ASP A 481 5.69 -24.38 23.59
CA ASP A 481 4.92 -24.19 22.36
C ASP A 481 4.10 -22.90 22.41
N PHE A 482 4.01 -22.24 21.27
CA PHE A 482 3.13 -21.10 21.05
C PHE A 482 2.53 -21.17 19.64
N SER A 483 1.25 -20.82 19.48
CA SER A 483 0.59 -20.84 18.18
C SER A 483 -0.34 -19.66 17.99
N THR A 484 -0.33 -19.11 16.78
CA THR A 484 -1.26 -18.08 16.31
C THR A 484 -2.36 -18.65 15.41
N ILE A 485 -2.39 -19.97 15.19
CA ILE A 485 -3.41 -20.65 14.38
C ILE A 485 -4.82 -20.37 14.95
N GLY A 486 -5.73 -19.92 14.09
CA GLY A 486 -7.09 -19.54 14.45
C GLY A 486 -7.20 -18.26 15.29
N LYS A 487 -6.12 -17.45 15.36
CA LYS A 487 -6.10 -16.18 16.09
C LYS A 487 -6.02 -14.96 15.16
N SER A 488 -6.17 -15.16 13.85
CA SER A 488 -6.28 -14.09 12.87
C SER A 488 -7.49 -13.22 13.15
N VAL A 489 -7.34 -11.91 13.02
CA VAL A 489 -8.42 -10.94 13.21
C VAL A 489 -9.04 -10.59 11.87
N ASP A 490 -10.36 -10.59 11.79
CA ASP A 490 -11.09 -10.09 10.63
C ASP A 490 -10.87 -8.58 10.49
N LYS A 491 -10.13 -8.19 9.46
CA LYS A 491 -9.81 -6.79 9.17
C LYS A 491 -11.05 -5.91 9.01
N THR A 492 -12.21 -6.47 8.61
CA THR A 492 -13.46 -5.71 8.45
C THR A 492 -14.00 -5.17 9.77
N THR A 493 -13.65 -5.82 10.89
CA THR A 493 -14.08 -5.42 12.25
C THR A 493 -13.19 -4.35 12.88
N LEU A 494 -12.03 -4.06 12.30
CA LEU A 494 -11.09 -3.07 12.82
C LEU A 494 -11.54 -1.65 12.46
N THR A 495 -11.12 -0.67 13.25
CA THR A 495 -11.39 0.76 13.01
C THR A 495 -10.12 1.53 12.65
N GLU A 496 -8.97 1.05 13.10
CA GLU A 496 -7.68 1.70 12.91
C GLU A 496 -6.98 1.19 11.64
N GLU A 497 -6.18 2.05 11.01
CA GLU A 497 -5.36 1.68 9.84
C GLU A 497 -4.26 0.68 10.22
N VAL A 498 -3.72 0.81 11.43
CA VAL A 498 -2.70 -0.10 11.99
C VAL A 498 -3.20 -0.61 13.34
N THR A 499 -3.31 -1.92 13.48
CA THR A 499 -3.71 -2.58 14.73
C THR A 499 -2.61 -3.51 15.21
N ASN A 500 -2.20 -3.36 16.46
CA ASN A 500 -1.22 -4.24 17.09
C ASN A 500 -1.93 -5.24 18.00
N ILE A 501 -1.75 -6.52 17.74
CA ILE A 501 -2.26 -7.64 18.55
C ILE A 501 -1.10 -8.20 19.35
N THR A 502 -1.21 -8.20 20.67
CA THR A 502 -0.15 -8.72 21.54
C THR A 502 -0.65 -9.94 22.28
N PHE A 503 0.08 -11.04 22.15
CA PHE A 503 -0.11 -12.26 22.93
C PHE A 503 0.85 -12.25 24.12
N GLU A 504 0.41 -12.80 25.24
CA GLU A 504 1.22 -12.85 26.45
C GLU A 504 1.57 -14.30 26.80
N THR A 505 2.80 -14.51 27.27
CA THR A 505 3.24 -15.80 27.78
C THR A 505 4.14 -15.64 29.01
N LYS A 506 4.27 -16.70 29.79
CA LYS A 506 5.18 -16.76 30.94
C LYS A 506 5.98 -18.05 30.86
N ILE A 507 7.28 -17.98 31.05
CA ILE A 507 8.19 -19.11 31.04
C ILE A 507 8.78 -19.25 32.45
N MET A 508 8.49 -20.39 33.09
CA MET A 508 9.05 -20.77 34.39
C MET A 508 10.30 -21.58 34.13
N MET A 509 11.43 -21.22 34.75
CA MET A 509 12.69 -21.94 34.66
C MET A 509 13.14 -22.40 36.05
N ASP A 510 13.43 -23.68 36.17
CA ASP A 510 13.89 -24.27 37.39
C ASP A 510 15.43 -24.25 37.48
N PRO A 511 16.02 -23.88 38.64
CA PRO A 511 17.47 -23.91 38.81
C PRO A 511 17.99 -25.34 38.83
N ILE A 512 19.18 -25.55 38.28
CA ILE A 512 19.91 -26.83 38.37
C ILE A 512 20.56 -26.92 39.75
N VAL A 513 19.98 -27.75 40.61
CA VAL A 513 20.49 -27.98 41.96
C VAL A 513 21.10 -29.38 42.04
N LEU A 514 22.42 -29.49 42.33
CA LEU A 514 23.11 -30.78 42.43
C LEU A 514 22.57 -31.59 43.58
N GLU A 515 22.51 -32.92 43.40
CA GLU A 515 22.08 -33.93 44.37
C GLU A 515 20.62 -33.77 44.86
N LYS A 516 19.87 -32.79 44.38
CA LYS A 516 18.45 -32.64 44.69
C LYS A 516 17.63 -33.65 43.90
N ALA A 517 16.84 -34.47 44.58
CA ALA A 517 15.95 -35.43 43.93
C ALA A 517 14.73 -34.73 43.32
N ILE A 518 14.47 -35.00 42.05
CA ILE A 518 13.28 -34.55 41.30
C ILE A 518 12.46 -35.83 41.02
N VAL A 519 11.28 -35.90 41.61
CA VAL A 519 10.39 -37.07 41.45
C VAL A 519 9.77 -37.04 40.07
N LEU A 520 9.90 -38.15 39.34
CA LEU A 520 9.22 -38.38 38.08
C LEU A 520 7.84 -38.96 38.36
N GLU A 521 6.80 -38.16 38.24
CA GLU A 521 5.43 -38.63 38.44
C GLU A 521 5.02 -39.59 37.33
N ASN A 522 4.13 -40.55 37.66
CA ASN A 522 3.54 -41.51 36.71
C ASN A 522 4.50 -42.54 36.08
N ILE A 523 5.70 -42.76 36.63
CA ILE A 523 6.51 -43.92 36.24
C ILE A 523 6.05 -45.15 37.04
N TYR A 524 5.14 -45.91 36.47
CA TYR A 524 4.58 -47.11 37.07
C TYR A 524 5.16 -48.36 36.41
N TYR A 525 5.30 -49.39 37.22
CA TYR A 525 5.71 -50.72 36.79
C TYR A 525 4.63 -51.72 37.18
N ASP A 526 4.46 -52.77 36.39
CA ASP A 526 3.62 -53.91 36.78
C ASP A 526 4.16 -54.56 38.04
N LEU A 527 3.30 -55.27 38.78
CA LEU A 527 3.70 -55.96 39.97
C LEU A 527 4.84 -56.96 39.65
N ASP A 528 5.93 -56.80 40.38
CA ASP A 528 7.13 -57.65 40.27
C ASP A 528 7.83 -57.58 38.89
N LYS A 529 7.56 -56.57 38.10
CA LYS A 529 8.20 -56.37 36.82
C LYS A 529 9.03 -55.07 36.80
N ALA A 530 9.99 -55.02 35.83
CA ALA A 530 10.85 -53.89 35.60
C ALA A 530 10.70 -53.33 34.14
N ASN A 531 9.78 -53.89 33.36
CA ASN A 531 9.57 -53.42 31.99
C ASN A 531 8.87 -52.05 32.00
N ILE A 532 9.33 -51.16 31.11
CA ILE A 532 8.74 -49.84 30.92
C ILE A 532 7.35 -50.02 30.29
N ARG A 533 6.34 -49.44 30.89
CA ARG A 533 4.97 -49.36 30.37
C ARG A 533 4.84 -48.18 29.43
N SER A 534 3.80 -48.17 28.57
CA SER A 534 3.57 -47.10 27.62
C SER A 534 3.31 -45.72 28.28
N ASP A 535 2.68 -45.71 29.47
CA ASP A 535 2.47 -44.50 30.27
C ASP A 535 3.79 -43.96 30.87
N ALA A 536 4.67 -44.87 31.34
CA ALA A 536 6.00 -44.50 31.82
C ALA A 536 6.94 -44.05 30.69
N ALA A 537 6.77 -44.58 29.48
CA ALA A 537 7.56 -44.19 28.33
C ALA A 537 7.41 -42.69 28.02
N VAL A 538 6.20 -42.15 28.06
CA VAL A 538 5.94 -40.69 27.81
C VAL A 538 6.72 -39.80 28.78
N VAL A 539 6.82 -40.21 30.06
CA VAL A 539 7.57 -39.43 31.07
C VAL A 539 9.08 -39.55 30.83
N LEU A 540 9.55 -40.72 30.42
CA LEU A 540 10.97 -40.91 30.07
C LEU A 540 11.35 -40.18 28.79
N ASP A 541 10.44 -40.07 27.80
CA ASP A 541 10.63 -39.27 26.59
C ASP A 541 10.76 -37.78 26.92
N SER A 542 9.98 -37.29 27.88
CA SER A 542 10.14 -35.90 28.38
C SER A 542 11.50 -35.71 29.06
N LEU A 543 12.00 -36.70 29.84
CA LEU A 543 13.33 -36.60 30.43
C LEU A 543 14.46 -36.72 29.39
N VAL A 544 14.27 -37.52 28.34
CA VAL A 544 15.17 -37.56 27.18
C VAL A 544 15.26 -36.17 26.53
N GLN A 545 14.12 -35.50 26.33
CA GLN A 545 14.10 -34.14 25.80
C GLN A 545 14.83 -33.14 26.71
N ILE A 546 14.56 -33.17 28.02
CA ILE A 546 15.27 -32.33 29.01
C ILE A 546 16.79 -32.57 28.94
N MET A 547 17.25 -33.80 28.82
CA MET A 547 18.68 -34.11 28.73
C MET A 547 19.29 -33.69 27.37
N ASN A 548 18.52 -33.73 26.29
CA ASN A 548 18.96 -33.25 24.99
C ASN A 548 19.06 -31.71 24.96
N ASP A 549 18.11 -31.02 25.56
CA ASP A 549 18.11 -29.57 25.69
C ASP A 549 19.16 -29.05 26.70
N ASN A 550 19.66 -29.94 27.60
CA ASN A 550 20.69 -29.68 28.61
C ASN A 550 21.86 -30.69 28.51
N PRO A 551 22.68 -30.59 27.45
CA PRO A 551 23.75 -31.55 27.21
C PRO A 551 24.87 -31.55 28.27
N GLU A 552 24.94 -30.53 29.11
CA GLU A 552 25.93 -30.31 30.17
C GLU A 552 25.61 -31.03 31.49
N ILE A 553 24.40 -31.59 31.68
CA ILE A 553 24.02 -32.30 32.88
C ILE A 553 24.33 -33.79 32.80
N TYR A 554 24.71 -34.37 33.95
CA TYR A 554 24.89 -35.80 34.18
C TYR A 554 23.97 -36.21 35.30
N ILE A 555 23.11 -37.22 35.10
CA ILE A 555 22.08 -37.58 36.06
C ILE A 555 22.24 -39.01 36.62
N GLU A 556 21.74 -39.21 37.84
CA GLU A 556 21.40 -40.50 38.41
C GLU A 556 19.88 -40.68 38.31
N LEU A 557 19.46 -41.83 37.76
CA LEU A 557 18.06 -42.23 37.79
C LEU A 557 17.88 -43.25 38.91
N GLY A 558 17.18 -42.83 39.99
CA GLY A 558 16.97 -43.60 41.20
C GLY A 558 15.57 -44.23 41.24
N SER A 559 15.44 -45.49 41.59
CA SER A 559 14.15 -46.12 41.82
C SER A 559 14.02 -46.63 43.24
N HIS A 560 12.81 -46.55 43.78
CA HIS A 560 12.44 -46.92 45.16
C HIS A 560 11.30 -47.95 45.17
N THR A 561 11.20 -48.69 46.27
CA THR A 561 10.10 -49.61 46.56
C THR A 561 9.37 -49.19 47.84
N ASP A 562 8.25 -49.83 48.10
CA ASP A 562 7.65 -49.82 49.43
C ASP A 562 8.31 -50.88 50.31
N ALA A 563 7.95 -50.92 51.59
CA ALA A 563 8.58 -51.80 52.64
C ALA A 563 7.84 -53.15 52.86
N ARG A 564 7.14 -53.71 51.87
CA ARG A 564 6.32 -54.90 52.01
C ARG A 564 7.09 -56.24 51.73
N GLN A 565 8.28 -56.13 51.15
CA GLN A 565 9.14 -57.29 50.87
C GLN A 565 10.47 -57.19 51.65
N THR A 566 11.39 -58.16 51.47
CA THR A 566 12.70 -58.09 52.10
C THR A 566 13.58 -56.99 51.49
N ASP A 567 14.48 -56.42 52.31
CA ASP A 567 15.42 -55.39 51.91
C ASP A 567 16.21 -55.77 50.64
N GLU A 568 16.75 -57.05 50.64
CA GLU A 568 17.50 -57.54 49.47
C GLU A 568 16.65 -57.62 48.19
N TYR A 569 15.43 -58.12 48.36
CA TYR A 569 14.48 -58.20 47.26
C TYR A 569 14.14 -56.78 46.71
N ASN A 570 13.83 -55.87 47.62
CA ASN A 570 13.47 -54.46 47.28
C ASN A 570 14.66 -53.77 46.65
N LEU A 571 15.87 -53.95 47.11
CA LEU A 571 17.07 -53.39 46.50
C LEU A 571 17.28 -53.91 45.06
N ASN A 572 17.15 -55.23 44.86
CA ASN A 572 17.30 -55.84 43.54
C ASN A 572 16.19 -55.40 42.56
N LEU A 573 14.94 -55.34 43.04
CA LEU A 573 13.80 -54.88 42.19
C LEU A 573 13.97 -53.40 41.75
N SER A 574 14.29 -52.51 42.68
CA SER A 574 14.53 -51.12 42.39
C SER A 574 15.71 -50.91 41.44
N TRP A 575 16.81 -51.65 41.61
CA TRP A 575 17.94 -51.59 40.68
C TRP A 575 17.57 -52.05 39.26
N ARG A 576 16.80 -53.13 39.10
CA ARG A 576 16.33 -53.61 37.80
C ARG A 576 15.43 -52.56 37.12
N ARG A 577 14.56 -51.85 37.87
CA ARG A 577 13.69 -50.79 37.39
C ARG A 577 14.50 -49.58 36.91
N ALA A 578 15.41 -49.08 37.73
CA ALA A 578 16.30 -47.99 37.37
C ALA A 578 17.10 -48.30 36.10
N ARG A 579 17.66 -49.54 36.03
CA ARG A 579 18.41 -49.99 34.85
C ARG A 579 17.55 -50.08 33.60
N SER A 580 16.30 -50.50 33.69
CA SER A 580 15.39 -50.56 32.55
C SER A 580 15.06 -49.16 32.03
N ALA A 581 14.84 -48.19 32.93
CA ALA A 581 14.60 -46.78 32.54
C ALA A 581 15.85 -46.15 31.91
N VAL A 582 17.04 -46.35 32.49
CA VAL A 582 18.32 -45.89 31.88
C VAL A 582 18.54 -46.52 30.51
N SER A 583 18.30 -47.84 30.36
CA SER A 583 18.43 -48.50 29.05
C SER A 583 17.45 -47.93 28.02
N TYR A 584 16.22 -47.59 28.44
CA TYR A 584 15.26 -46.93 27.57
C TYR A 584 15.79 -45.57 27.07
N MET A 585 16.32 -44.74 27.96
CA MET A 585 16.84 -43.40 27.60
C MET A 585 18.08 -43.50 26.70
N ILE A 586 18.99 -44.46 26.96
CA ILE A 586 20.15 -44.68 26.09
C ILE A 586 19.69 -45.12 24.68
N ASN A 587 18.70 -46.01 24.58
CA ASN A 587 18.15 -46.45 23.31
C ASN A 587 17.43 -45.31 22.55
N ASN A 588 17.03 -44.27 23.25
CA ASN A 588 16.43 -43.03 22.67
C ASN A 588 17.43 -41.88 22.56
N GLY A 589 18.75 -42.18 22.53
CA GLY A 589 19.78 -41.24 22.10
C GLY A 589 20.58 -40.55 23.21
N ILE A 590 20.33 -40.86 24.50
CA ILE A 590 21.15 -40.32 25.60
C ILE A 590 22.48 -41.09 25.69
N GLU A 591 23.57 -40.36 25.73
CA GLU A 591 24.91 -40.91 25.89
C GLU A 591 25.03 -41.66 27.26
N SER A 592 25.52 -42.90 27.22
CA SER A 592 25.61 -43.76 28.41
C SER A 592 26.43 -43.17 29.55
N GLU A 593 27.37 -42.28 29.24
CA GLU A 593 28.25 -41.60 30.21
C GLU A 593 27.52 -40.51 30.99
N ARG A 594 26.40 -40.03 30.49
CA ARG A 594 25.60 -38.95 31.08
C ARG A 594 24.53 -39.44 32.04
N ILE A 595 24.26 -40.76 32.11
CA ILE A 595 23.20 -41.31 32.93
C ILE A 595 23.62 -42.55 33.67
N THR A 596 23.30 -42.62 34.95
CA THR A 596 23.56 -43.80 35.80
C THR A 596 22.28 -44.31 36.44
N ALA A 597 22.22 -45.67 36.70
CA ALA A 597 21.08 -46.29 37.36
C ALA A 597 21.42 -46.61 38.83
N LYS A 598 20.47 -46.33 39.75
CA LYS A 598 20.62 -46.68 41.16
C LYS A 598 19.31 -47.19 41.76
N GLY A 599 19.38 -48.35 42.38
CA GLY A 599 18.29 -48.89 43.19
C GLY A 599 18.48 -48.53 44.67
N TYR A 600 17.46 -47.93 45.24
CA TYR A 600 17.46 -47.57 46.68
C TYR A 600 16.65 -48.53 47.56
N GLY A 601 15.89 -49.46 46.95
CA GLY A 601 14.99 -50.31 47.71
C GLY A 601 14.03 -49.47 48.56
N GLU A 602 13.88 -49.87 49.80
CA GLU A 602 13.10 -49.18 50.84
C GLU A 602 13.93 -48.25 51.74
N SER A 603 15.21 -48.07 51.46
CA SER A 603 16.12 -47.29 52.33
C SER A 603 15.73 -45.80 52.44
N GLN A 604 14.98 -45.29 51.50
CA GLN A 604 14.56 -43.87 51.43
C GLN A 604 13.06 -43.74 51.26
N LEU A 605 12.26 -44.24 52.20
CA LEU A 605 10.81 -44.12 52.21
C LEU A 605 10.38 -42.64 52.42
N LEU A 606 9.48 -42.13 51.59
CA LEU A 606 8.82 -40.86 51.84
C LEU A 606 7.83 -40.97 53.01
N ILE A 607 7.11 -42.10 53.09
CA ILE A 607 6.17 -42.40 54.15
C ILE A 607 6.64 -43.67 54.84
N LYS A 608 7.31 -43.54 56.03
CA LYS A 608 7.92 -44.65 56.77
C LYS A 608 6.93 -45.69 57.29
N ASN A 609 5.71 -45.24 57.63
CA ASN A 609 4.66 -46.10 58.21
C ASN A 609 3.45 -46.12 57.27
N ALA A 610 3.64 -46.38 56.00
CA ALA A 610 2.59 -46.48 55.01
C ALA A 610 1.59 -47.63 55.40
N GLN A 611 0.30 -47.27 55.42
CA GLN A 611 -0.81 -48.17 55.76
C GLN A 611 -1.80 -48.35 54.63
N THR A 612 -1.86 -47.38 53.70
CA THR A 612 -2.77 -47.40 52.54
C THR A 612 -2.01 -47.65 51.25
N GLU A 613 -2.69 -48.15 50.22
CA GLU A 613 -2.06 -48.43 48.95
C GLU A 613 -1.54 -47.11 48.29
N GLU A 614 -2.25 -45.98 48.48
CA GLU A 614 -1.79 -44.67 48.01
C GLU A 614 -0.49 -44.23 48.69
N GLN A 615 -0.31 -44.57 50.01
CA GLN A 615 0.92 -44.28 50.73
C GLN A 615 2.07 -45.17 50.24
N HIS A 616 1.80 -46.48 50.03
CA HIS A 616 2.75 -47.40 49.42
C HIS A 616 3.14 -46.98 48.00
N GLN A 617 2.17 -46.50 47.22
CA GLN A 617 2.41 -45.99 45.85
C GLN A 617 3.36 -44.78 45.84
N LYS A 618 3.23 -43.83 46.78
CA LYS A 618 4.17 -42.69 46.90
C LYS A 618 5.60 -43.15 47.21
N ASN A 619 5.78 -44.26 47.91
CA ASN A 619 7.10 -44.83 48.15
C ASN A 619 7.67 -45.52 46.90
N ARG A 620 6.83 -46.12 46.06
CA ARG A 620 7.22 -46.76 44.79
C ARG A 620 7.37 -45.67 43.71
N ARG A 621 8.46 -44.96 43.73
CA ARG A 621 8.72 -43.85 42.84
C ARG A 621 10.01 -44.03 42.06
N THR A 622 10.15 -43.30 41.01
CA THR A 622 11.40 -43.05 40.30
C THR A 622 11.70 -41.53 40.36
N GLU A 623 12.96 -41.22 40.59
CA GLU A 623 13.44 -39.83 40.68
C GLU A 623 14.75 -39.72 39.93
N PHE A 624 15.09 -38.48 39.46
CA PHE A 624 16.43 -38.20 38.96
C PHE A 624 17.11 -37.15 39.82
N LYS A 625 18.43 -37.18 39.82
CA LYS A 625 19.30 -36.19 40.46
C LYS A 625 20.37 -35.75 39.48
N VAL A 626 20.65 -34.47 39.41
CA VAL A 626 21.82 -33.97 38.69
C VAL A 626 23.05 -34.23 39.56
N LEU A 627 23.92 -35.12 39.13
CA LEU A 627 25.17 -35.45 39.84
C LEU A 627 26.29 -34.46 39.52
N ARG A 628 26.32 -34.00 38.29
CA ARG A 628 27.34 -33.08 37.76
C ARG A 628 26.71 -32.20 36.73
N TYR A 629 27.09 -30.94 36.75
CA TYR A 629 26.75 -29.93 35.77
C TYR A 629 28.05 -29.26 35.33
N ASN A 630 28.32 -29.26 34.03
CA ASN A 630 29.49 -28.64 33.42
C ASN A 630 28.99 -27.50 32.51
N PRO A 631 28.76 -26.29 33.04
CA PRO A 631 28.24 -25.19 32.24
C PRO A 631 29.18 -24.95 31.07
N ARG A 632 28.62 -24.80 29.88
CA ARG A 632 29.38 -24.31 28.73
C ARG A 632 29.73 -22.85 29.02
N GLU A 633 30.98 -22.45 28.77
CA GLU A 633 31.30 -21.04 28.64
C GLU A 633 30.52 -20.53 27.40
N ARG A 634 29.35 -19.99 27.64
CA ARG A 634 28.60 -19.29 26.61
C ARG A 634 29.22 -17.90 26.49
N ASN A 635 29.83 -17.59 25.32
CA ASN A 635 30.31 -16.24 25.00
C ASN A 635 29.17 -15.20 24.92
N ASP A 636 27.95 -15.57 25.30
CA ASP A 636 26.70 -14.87 25.09
C ASP A 636 26.06 -14.33 26.39
N ASP A 637 26.75 -14.46 27.55
CA ASP A 637 26.25 -13.92 28.83
C ASP A 637 26.42 -12.38 28.95
N THR A 638 26.96 -11.71 27.96
CA THR A 638 26.96 -10.26 27.83
C THR A 638 25.86 -9.83 26.87
N PRO A 639 24.87 -9.02 27.34
CA PRO A 639 23.94 -8.39 26.41
C PRO A 639 24.75 -7.63 25.35
N PRO A 640 24.33 -7.60 24.09
CA PRO A 640 24.91 -6.68 23.11
C PRO A 640 24.87 -5.27 23.70
N ASP A 641 25.97 -4.53 23.54
CA ASP A 641 26.11 -3.14 23.98
C ASP A 641 24.85 -2.37 23.58
N GLU A 642 24.26 -1.60 24.52
CA GLU A 642 23.01 -0.83 24.33
C GLU A 642 23.17 0.23 23.22
N SER A 643 23.50 -0.18 22.01
CA SER A 643 23.46 0.68 20.83
C SER A 643 22.06 0.69 20.25
N VAL A 644 21.24 1.59 20.79
CA VAL A 644 20.08 2.20 20.15
C VAL A 644 19.08 1.22 19.56
N ASP A 645 18.11 0.87 20.36
CA ASP A 645 16.91 0.14 19.98
C ASP A 645 16.24 0.78 18.75
N GLU A 646 16.42 0.18 17.58
CA GLU A 646 15.72 0.56 16.35
C GLU A 646 14.20 0.37 16.51
N TYR A 647 13.80 -0.49 17.47
CA TYR A 647 12.41 -0.77 17.85
C TYR A 647 11.76 0.37 18.63
N ASP A 648 12.46 1.03 19.54
CA ASP A 648 11.90 2.16 20.31
C ASP A 648 11.62 3.39 19.42
N ARG A 649 12.37 3.57 18.33
CA ARG A 649 12.07 4.61 17.33
C ARG A 649 10.77 4.33 16.58
N PHE A 650 10.48 3.07 16.27
CA PHE A 650 9.25 2.69 15.55
C PHE A 650 7.98 2.93 16.39
N PHE A 651 8.06 2.78 17.71
CA PHE A 651 6.94 3.04 18.62
C PHE A 651 6.78 4.53 18.98
N GLN A 652 7.86 5.30 19.07
CA GLN A 652 7.78 6.74 19.34
C GLN A 652 7.23 7.52 18.13
N ASP A 653 7.59 7.18 16.91
CA ASP A 653 7.08 7.84 15.70
C ASP A 653 5.58 7.58 15.45
N ASN A 654 5.03 6.46 15.94
CA ASN A 654 3.61 6.14 15.77
C ASN A 654 2.69 6.64 16.90
N THR A 655 3.21 7.03 18.06
CA THR A 655 2.41 7.57 19.17
C THR A 655 2.22 9.10 19.10
N GLU A 656 3.06 9.82 18.39
CA GLU A 656 2.89 11.28 18.17
C GLU A 656 1.95 11.63 17.00
N GLY A 657 1.42 10.65 16.28
CA GLY A 657 0.50 10.83 15.14
C GLY A 657 -0.99 10.99 15.49
N ASN A 658 -1.39 10.86 16.75
CA ASN A 658 -2.78 10.97 17.21
C ASN A 658 -2.98 12.17 18.14
N GLY A 659 -2.86 13.37 17.61
CA GLY A 659 -3.22 14.62 18.28
C GLY A 659 -3.87 15.58 17.30
#